data_0468dbd437bcddb42d7b2429ba83cf48
#
_entry.id   0468dbd437bcddb42d7b2429ba83cf48
#
_cell.length_a   1.000
_cell.length_b   1.000
_cell.length_c   1.000
_cell.angle_alpha   90.00
_cell.angle_beta   90.00
_cell.angle_gamma   90.00
#
_symmetry.space_group_name_H-M   'P 1'
#
loop_
_entity.id
_entity.type
_entity.pdbx_description
1 polymer ?
#
loop_
_entity_poly.entity_id
_entity_poly.type
_entity_poly.pdbx_seq_one_letter_code
_entity_poly.pdbx_strand_id
1 'polypeptide(L)'
;MGPFGNPDGSRADIEDLISDFVDFGGNPAYGHLATRANDSMVRIIVGKLGAGKTVYLRRLQDFQAHQDSVYAAVPQQDLPKTEVIVKACQWFSDRVLVEKWMQIWDRAIMRALASHLLHRPELRQQLSDEQIEEIEGSYTRLLDDFRRPRSIYTQVRDIINQRQTAHQLSTYLDDPLWDDLEDLLGDVVARCKPIYFYLDALDEEFSHAPMYWLKCQEGLFYQVMRLLRDHRLGGRLHVVVCIRDIVMSSVYRSEHAPRYYNEPHIRVLTWDRSSLLYLLGRKLQRLPPSLLMRRATSGPPTIGDWLGVNGAWPGPDGDETIEDYLLGHTRLIPRDIISLGNDLNEEVLRAKQDALAGLPPAALQRVVQRCAKRFGDSQLAQCANQVSSDLMPAGAALHDYSELFTSTQSYISGVQEDIRSFVRMIGVDRFPRGDLVALQEVADLHFEKATDLASVLWQNGLLGYVDEAGRRRFYSMGDVEQFHFPPEVGTYVLHPCLVYTVGGIRHVRDDAASAGAGDARRTRPLPSSDLLAVPAEAGSPAGAKAGDYTVGDVIDGRFEILQFVGQGGFSKVYRVRDDVEDEERALKLFVSAAGDEAVRREIGALRKIDHPNVVKVFWADKTDAGEWYLISEFIDGESLDEFVSGERRLRDREAVDVALDLLDALVSFHPDGVRLKQLEAKRRDGDLPEADSREWLELKDKGLVHRDIKPLNVVLTRTGAKLLDFNIASRVGDPVHTQSGTPPYRPPDAGLE
;
A
#
# COMPACT_ATOMS: atom_id res chain seq x y z
N MET A 1 -26.31 4.10 -13.43
CA MET A 1 -26.11 3.05 -12.41
C MET A 1 -26.35 1.69 -13.05
N GLY A 2 -25.51 0.71 -12.77
CA GLY A 2 -25.75 -0.67 -13.23
C GLY A 2 -26.88 -1.33 -12.42
N PRO A 3 -27.46 -2.42 -12.91
CA PRO A 3 -28.61 -3.07 -12.28
C PRO A 3 -28.32 -3.71 -10.92
N PHE A 4 -27.05 -3.94 -10.58
CA PHE A 4 -26.62 -4.41 -9.26
C PHE A 4 -26.37 -3.27 -8.26
N GLY A 5 -26.51 -2.02 -8.68
CA GLY A 5 -26.30 -0.83 -7.88
C GLY A 5 -24.94 -0.16 -8.09
N ASN A 6 -24.63 0.84 -7.25
CA ASN A 6 -23.36 1.52 -7.30
C ASN A 6 -22.32 0.79 -6.43
N PRO A 7 -21.13 0.42 -6.96
CA PRO A 7 -20.07 -0.17 -6.17
C PRO A 7 -19.45 0.82 -5.16
N ASP A 8 -19.68 2.12 -5.34
CA ASP A 8 -19.29 3.16 -4.38
C ASP A 8 -20.48 3.49 -3.47
N GLY A 9 -20.41 3.03 -2.22
CA GLY A 9 -21.45 3.23 -1.21
C GLY A 9 -21.70 4.71 -0.85
N SER A 10 -20.74 5.61 -1.11
CA SER A 10 -20.92 7.05 -0.88
C SER A 10 -21.89 7.68 -1.88
N ARG A 11 -21.99 7.11 -3.07
CA ARG A 11 -22.82 7.56 -4.19
C ARG A 11 -24.09 6.71 -4.39
N ALA A 12 -24.27 5.70 -3.56
CA ALA A 12 -25.47 4.85 -3.65
C ALA A 12 -26.68 5.55 -3.02
N ASP A 13 -27.87 5.24 -3.53
CA ASP A 13 -29.10 5.72 -2.93
C ASP A 13 -29.26 5.14 -1.52
N ILE A 14 -29.60 5.99 -0.55
CA ILE A 14 -29.71 5.59 0.85
C ILE A 14 -30.90 4.66 1.08
N GLU A 15 -32.00 4.82 0.35
CA GLU A 15 -33.19 3.97 0.49
C GLU A 15 -32.90 2.56 -0.01
N ASP A 16 -32.17 2.43 -1.15
CA ASP A 16 -31.70 1.13 -1.65
C ASP A 16 -30.75 0.45 -0.66
N LEU A 17 -29.82 1.21 -0.06
CA LEU A 17 -28.89 0.69 0.93
C LEU A 17 -29.62 0.21 2.19
N ILE A 18 -30.56 1.01 2.70
CA ILE A 18 -31.33 0.68 3.89
C ILE A 18 -32.16 -0.58 3.69
N SER A 19 -32.82 -0.70 2.53
CA SER A 19 -33.63 -1.87 2.22
C SER A 19 -32.82 -3.16 2.13
N ASP A 20 -31.61 -3.10 1.57
CA ASP A 20 -30.70 -4.25 1.54
C ASP A 20 -30.31 -4.70 2.95
N PHE A 21 -30.04 -3.77 3.88
CA PHE A 21 -29.70 -4.09 5.27
C PHE A 21 -30.88 -4.64 6.08
N VAL A 22 -32.09 -4.14 5.86
CA VAL A 22 -33.30 -4.67 6.50
C VAL A 22 -33.51 -6.14 6.15
N ASP A 23 -33.23 -6.51 4.90
CA ASP A 23 -33.30 -7.89 4.44
C ASP A 23 -32.34 -8.82 5.17
N PHE A 24 -31.09 -8.36 5.45
CA PHE A 24 -30.15 -9.12 6.28
C PHE A 24 -30.62 -9.26 7.74
N GLY A 25 -31.26 -8.24 8.28
CA GLY A 25 -31.81 -8.24 9.65
C GLY A 25 -32.86 -9.30 9.91
N GLY A 26 -33.58 -9.73 8.88
CA GLY A 26 -34.58 -10.81 8.96
C GLY A 26 -33.97 -12.21 9.01
N ASN A 27 -32.68 -12.39 8.72
CA ASN A 27 -32.01 -13.68 8.72
C ASN A 27 -31.05 -13.82 9.92
N PRO A 28 -31.28 -14.75 10.86
CA PRO A 28 -30.43 -14.93 12.04
C PRO A 28 -28.96 -15.22 11.71
N ALA A 29 -28.69 -15.90 10.58
CA ALA A 29 -27.32 -16.22 10.14
C ALA A 29 -26.50 -14.98 9.77
N TYR A 30 -27.17 -13.90 9.34
CA TYR A 30 -26.53 -12.65 8.91
C TYR A 30 -26.86 -11.47 9.81
N GLY A 31 -27.36 -11.75 10.96
CA GLY A 31 -27.75 -10.71 11.91
C GLY A 31 -26.63 -9.78 12.38
N HIS A 32 -25.36 -10.17 12.16
CA HIS A 32 -24.20 -9.32 12.38
C HIS A 32 -24.06 -8.19 11.32
N LEU A 33 -24.70 -8.33 10.15
CA LEU A 33 -24.74 -7.32 9.09
C LEU A 33 -25.91 -6.33 9.23
N ALA A 34 -26.87 -6.64 10.09
CA ALA A 34 -28.02 -5.78 10.35
C ALA A 34 -27.77 -4.89 11.57
N THR A 35 -28.29 -3.66 11.51
CA THR A 35 -28.29 -2.77 12.69
C THR A 35 -29.22 -3.33 13.75
N ARG A 36 -28.68 -3.62 14.94
CA ARG A 36 -29.40 -4.15 16.08
C ARG A 36 -29.40 -3.16 17.26
N ALA A 37 -30.19 -3.41 18.26
CA ALA A 37 -30.17 -2.65 19.52
C ALA A 37 -28.75 -2.57 20.14
N ASN A 38 -27.98 -3.65 20.05
CA ASN A 38 -26.57 -3.69 20.51
C ASN A 38 -25.61 -2.84 19.66
N ASP A 39 -25.99 -2.44 18.48
CA ASP A 39 -25.15 -1.59 17.62
C ASP A 39 -25.10 -0.14 18.13
N SER A 40 -25.95 0.22 19.08
CA SER A 40 -25.83 1.49 19.83
C SER A 40 -24.51 1.60 20.59
N MET A 41 -23.84 0.50 20.89
CA MET A 41 -22.52 0.46 21.53
C MET A 41 -21.38 0.67 20.53
N VAL A 42 -21.59 0.50 19.23
CA VAL A 42 -20.52 0.61 18.21
C VAL A 42 -20.01 2.04 18.11
N ARG A 43 -18.70 2.18 18.18
CA ARG A 43 -17.99 3.45 18.02
C ARG A 43 -16.97 3.41 16.88
N ILE A 44 -16.43 2.24 16.60
CA ILE A 44 -15.43 2.05 15.56
C ILE A 44 -15.90 0.96 14.62
N ILE A 45 -16.05 1.31 13.34
CA ILE A 45 -16.41 0.41 12.26
C ILE A 45 -15.16 0.15 11.44
N VAL A 46 -14.70 -1.10 11.45
CA VAL A 46 -13.48 -1.52 10.75
C VAL A 46 -13.83 -2.38 9.54
N GLY A 47 -13.12 -2.21 8.46
CA GLY A 47 -13.28 -3.11 7.31
C GLY A 47 -12.38 -2.74 6.14
N LYS A 48 -12.20 -3.71 5.25
CA LYS A 48 -11.48 -3.53 3.98
C LYS A 48 -12.13 -2.46 3.11
N LEU A 49 -11.38 -1.93 2.15
CA LEU A 49 -11.94 -1.02 1.14
C LEU A 49 -13.02 -1.76 0.33
N GLY A 50 -14.24 -1.25 0.34
CA GLY A 50 -15.39 -1.88 -0.32
C GLY A 50 -16.18 -2.89 0.54
N ALA A 51 -15.83 -3.07 1.81
CA ALA A 51 -16.56 -3.94 2.74
C ALA A 51 -17.92 -3.38 3.21
N GLY A 52 -18.24 -2.12 2.87
CA GLY A 52 -19.53 -1.52 3.22
C GLY A 52 -19.52 -0.68 4.49
N LYS A 53 -18.37 -0.19 4.97
CA LYS A 53 -18.26 0.69 6.16
C LYS A 53 -19.21 1.88 6.10
N THR A 54 -19.15 2.64 5.02
CA THR A 54 -20.03 3.81 4.76
C THR A 54 -21.51 3.44 4.85
N VAL A 55 -21.87 2.30 4.26
CA VAL A 55 -23.25 1.80 4.24
C VAL A 55 -23.73 1.46 5.65
N TYR A 56 -22.87 0.78 6.42
CA TYR A 56 -23.16 0.44 7.82
C TYR A 56 -23.29 1.70 8.68
N LEU A 57 -22.38 2.66 8.54
CA LEU A 57 -22.42 3.93 9.26
C LEU A 57 -23.72 4.72 8.97
N ARG A 58 -24.08 4.83 7.69
CA ARG A 58 -25.31 5.52 7.26
C ARG A 58 -26.56 4.82 7.81
N ARG A 59 -26.57 3.48 7.80
CA ARG A 59 -27.66 2.70 8.38
C ARG A 59 -27.76 2.93 9.89
N LEU A 60 -26.64 2.95 10.60
CA LEU A 60 -26.63 3.21 12.04
C LEU A 60 -27.10 4.63 12.35
N GLN A 61 -26.65 5.62 11.58
CA GLN A 61 -27.06 7.00 11.71
C GLN A 61 -28.56 7.18 11.43
N ASP A 62 -29.08 6.59 10.37
CA ASP A 62 -30.50 6.63 10.02
C ASP A 62 -31.36 6.02 11.14
N PHE A 63 -30.95 4.86 11.66
CA PHE A 63 -31.62 4.21 12.77
C PHE A 63 -31.65 5.08 14.04
N GLN A 64 -30.55 5.77 14.36
CA GLN A 64 -30.47 6.65 15.52
C GLN A 64 -31.21 7.98 15.29
N ALA A 65 -31.19 8.52 14.08
CA ALA A 65 -31.89 9.75 13.74
C ALA A 65 -33.43 9.63 13.90
N HIS A 66 -33.96 8.43 13.75
CA HIS A 66 -35.40 8.16 13.96
C HIS A 66 -35.78 7.91 15.43
N GLN A 67 -34.84 7.98 16.37
CA GLN A 67 -35.08 7.84 17.79
C GLN A 67 -35.21 9.20 18.47
N ASP A 68 -36.36 9.52 19.06
CA ASP A 68 -36.58 10.75 19.84
C ASP A 68 -35.68 10.86 21.08
N SER A 69 -35.07 9.75 21.49
CA SER A 69 -34.25 9.64 22.70
C SER A 69 -32.79 10.06 22.50
N VAL A 70 -32.34 10.32 21.27
CA VAL A 70 -30.95 10.69 20.94
C VAL A 70 -30.90 11.91 20.04
N TYR A 71 -29.75 12.57 19.98
CA TYR A 71 -29.40 13.57 18.98
C TYR A 71 -28.35 12.96 18.02
N ALA A 72 -28.70 12.78 16.77
CA ALA A 72 -27.81 12.27 15.73
C ALA A 72 -27.42 13.40 14.76
N ALA A 73 -26.16 13.81 14.77
CA ALA A 73 -25.66 14.80 13.84
C ALA A 73 -25.67 14.23 12.41
N VAL A 74 -26.01 15.07 11.44
CA VAL A 74 -25.92 14.68 10.02
C VAL A 74 -24.46 14.47 9.66
N PRO A 75 -24.07 13.32 9.06
CA PRO A 75 -22.71 13.10 8.61
C PRO A 75 -22.32 14.15 7.57
N GLN A 76 -21.18 14.77 7.79
CA GLN A 76 -20.64 15.75 6.84
C GLN A 76 -19.46 15.13 6.11
N GLN A 77 -19.39 15.36 4.80
CA GLN A 77 -18.38 14.79 3.91
C GLN A 77 -17.15 15.69 3.67
N ASP A 78 -17.03 16.77 4.44
CA ASP A 78 -15.92 17.73 4.31
C ASP A 78 -14.64 17.18 4.94
N LEU A 79 -13.97 16.28 4.24
CA LEU A 79 -12.69 15.73 4.68
C LEU A 79 -11.59 16.80 4.81
N PRO A 80 -10.71 16.72 5.81
CA PRO A 80 -9.48 17.47 5.78
C PRO A 80 -8.64 17.00 4.59
N LYS A 81 -8.18 17.94 3.76
CA LYS A 81 -7.29 17.62 2.64
C LYS A 81 -5.97 17.07 3.14
N THR A 82 -5.34 16.19 2.34
CA THR A 82 -4.02 15.62 2.66
C THR A 82 -2.97 16.68 2.99
N GLU A 83 -2.99 17.84 2.33
CA GLU A 83 -2.10 18.98 2.65
C GLU A 83 -2.17 19.40 4.12
N VAL A 84 -3.37 19.42 4.71
CA VAL A 84 -3.58 19.76 6.11
C VAL A 84 -3.00 18.72 7.05
N ILE A 85 -3.19 17.43 6.69
CA ILE A 85 -2.65 16.30 7.45
C ILE A 85 -1.12 16.33 7.42
N VAL A 86 -0.53 16.46 6.23
CA VAL A 86 0.92 16.54 6.03
C VAL A 86 1.52 17.70 6.79
N LYS A 87 0.92 18.91 6.71
CA LYS A 87 1.36 20.11 7.44
C LYS A 87 1.46 19.84 8.95
N ALA A 88 0.44 19.24 9.55
CA ALA A 88 0.45 18.91 10.97
C ALA A 88 1.50 17.85 11.31
N CYS A 89 1.65 16.82 10.48
CA CYS A 89 2.62 15.75 10.71
C CYS A 89 4.07 16.23 10.63
N GLN A 90 4.38 17.15 9.72
CA GLN A 90 5.73 17.70 9.57
C GLN A 90 6.20 18.54 10.77
N TRP A 91 5.28 18.96 11.63
CA TRP A 91 5.63 19.77 12.80
C TRP A 91 6.11 18.95 13.99
N PHE A 92 5.90 17.64 13.99
CA PHE A 92 6.18 16.78 15.14
C PHE A 92 7.00 15.55 14.73
N SER A 93 7.81 15.05 15.66
CA SER A 93 8.51 13.79 15.46
C SER A 93 7.55 12.60 15.55
N ASP A 94 7.88 11.50 14.89
CA ASP A 94 7.06 10.28 14.85
C ASP A 94 6.68 9.75 16.23
N ARG A 95 7.58 9.89 17.21
CA ARG A 95 7.38 9.40 18.58
C ARG A 95 6.17 10.02 19.27
N VAL A 96 5.87 11.27 18.96
CA VAL A 96 4.76 12.03 19.60
C VAL A 96 3.58 12.26 18.66
N LEU A 97 3.70 11.84 17.40
CA LEU A 97 2.76 12.21 16.35
C LEU A 97 1.35 11.66 16.62
N VAL A 98 1.23 10.41 17.06
CA VAL A 98 -0.07 9.81 17.40
C VAL A 98 -0.73 10.54 18.58
N GLU A 99 0.06 10.90 19.60
CA GLU A 99 -0.44 11.65 20.76
C GLU A 99 -0.91 13.05 20.36
N LYS A 100 -0.15 13.74 19.49
CA LYS A 100 -0.56 15.05 18.98
C LYS A 100 -1.84 14.97 18.13
N TRP A 101 -2.00 13.89 17.35
CA TRP A 101 -3.25 13.67 16.64
C TRP A 101 -4.41 13.35 17.58
N MET A 102 -4.19 12.62 18.68
CA MET A 102 -5.22 12.44 19.70
C MET A 102 -5.68 13.79 20.26
N GLN A 103 -4.74 14.69 20.61
CA GLN A 103 -5.07 16.03 21.09
C GLN A 103 -5.82 16.84 20.03
N ILE A 104 -5.38 16.84 18.75
CA ILE A 104 -6.07 17.56 17.67
C ILE A 104 -7.51 17.07 17.51
N TRP A 105 -7.74 15.76 17.51
CA TRP A 105 -9.08 15.19 17.41
C TRP A 105 -9.93 15.52 18.62
N ASP A 106 -9.37 15.48 19.82
CA ASP A 106 -10.04 15.86 21.05
C ASP A 106 -10.57 17.31 20.97
N ARG A 107 -9.68 18.26 20.66
CA ARG A 107 -10.04 19.67 20.55
C ARG A 107 -11.04 19.92 19.42
N ALA A 108 -10.94 19.18 18.32
CA ALA A 108 -11.91 19.26 17.22
C ALA A 108 -13.30 18.73 17.63
N ILE A 109 -13.34 17.65 18.41
CA ILE A 109 -14.60 17.09 18.96
C ILE A 109 -15.24 18.10 19.93
N MET A 110 -14.46 18.67 20.86
CA MET A 110 -14.97 19.68 21.81
C MET A 110 -15.49 20.93 21.09
N ARG A 111 -14.79 21.43 20.07
CA ARG A 111 -15.24 22.56 19.25
C ARG A 111 -16.54 22.25 18.50
N ALA A 112 -16.62 21.05 17.89
CA ALA A 112 -17.84 20.63 17.22
C ALA A 112 -19.01 20.51 18.19
N LEU A 113 -18.80 19.94 19.37
CA LEU A 113 -19.80 19.83 20.44
C LEU A 113 -20.31 21.22 20.86
N ALA A 114 -19.41 22.13 21.20
CA ALA A 114 -19.77 23.50 21.60
C ALA A 114 -20.57 24.19 20.49
N SER A 115 -20.16 24.07 19.24
CA SER A 115 -20.87 24.70 18.10
C SER A 115 -22.28 24.11 17.91
N HIS A 116 -22.48 22.83 18.15
CA HIS A 116 -23.82 22.19 18.07
C HIS A 116 -24.68 22.57 19.26
N LEU A 117 -24.12 22.60 20.47
CA LEU A 117 -24.84 23.06 21.68
C LEU A 117 -25.35 24.50 21.53
N LEU A 118 -24.56 25.39 20.98
CA LEU A 118 -24.95 26.78 20.79
C LEU A 118 -26.00 27.01 19.70
N HIS A 119 -25.99 26.22 18.63
CA HIS A 119 -26.76 26.50 17.40
C HIS A 119 -27.89 25.56 17.09
N ARG A 120 -27.96 24.38 17.75
CA ARG A 120 -29.07 23.47 17.57
C ARG A 120 -30.13 23.70 18.62
N PRO A 121 -31.37 24.09 18.27
CA PRO A 121 -32.40 24.43 19.23
C PRO A 121 -32.65 23.36 20.29
N GLU A 122 -32.60 22.10 19.89
CA GLU A 122 -32.80 20.94 20.75
C GLU A 122 -31.74 20.79 21.84
N LEU A 123 -30.51 21.23 21.57
CA LEU A 123 -29.39 21.20 22.50
C LEU A 123 -29.25 22.54 23.25
N ARG A 124 -29.45 23.68 22.57
CA ARG A 124 -29.30 25.01 23.15
C ARG A 124 -30.22 25.25 24.37
N GLN A 125 -31.41 24.67 24.37
CA GLN A 125 -32.36 24.77 25.52
C GLN A 125 -31.82 24.14 26.81
N GLN A 126 -30.73 23.37 26.75
CA GLN A 126 -30.06 22.76 27.89
C GLN A 126 -28.97 23.66 28.50
N LEU A 127 -28.62 24.77 27.82
CA LEU A 127 -27.68 25.79 28.29
C LEU A 127 -28.43 26.88 29.06
N SER A 128 -27.84 27.33 30.17
CA SER A 128 -28.28 28.59 30.82
C SER A 128 -27.73 29.82 30.07
N ASP A 129 -28.33 30.98 30.27
CA ASP A 129 -27.83 32.20 29.68
C ASP A 129 -26.40 32.52 30.14
N GLU A 130 -26.07 32.26 31.40
CA GLU A 130 -24.71 32.39 31.95
C GLU A 130 -23.71 31.48 31.23
N GLN A 131 -24.07 30.21 30.96
CA GLN A 131 -23.22 29.28 30.23
C GLN A 131 -23.02 29.69 28.77
N ILE A 132 -24.03 30.28 28.14
CA ILE A 132 -23.92 30.82 26.79
C ILE A 132 -22.95 31.99 26.77
N GLU A 133 -23.12 32.96 27.70
CA GLU A 133 -22.23 34.13 27.84
C GLU A 133 -20.78 33.68 28.15
N GLU A 134 -20.61 32.68 28.98
CA GLU A 134 -19.29 32.13 29.30
C GLU A 134 -18.61 31.48 28.09
N ILE A 135 -19.34 30.66 27.33
CA ILE A 135 -18.82 30.04 26.12
C ILE A 135 -18.46 31.07 25.07
N GLU A 136 -19.35 32.05 24.83
CA GLU A 136 -19.16 33.11 23.83
C GLU A 136 -18.14 34.17 24.26
N GLY A 137 -17.83 34.27 25.55
CA GLY A 137 -16.87 35.24 26.11
C GLY A 137 -15.50 34.63 26.42
N SER A 138 -15.46 33.80 27.45
CA SER A 138 -14.19 33.32 28.03
C SER A 138 -13.43 32.35 27.12
N TYR A 139 -14.13 31.54 26.33
CA TYR A 139 -13.54 30.50 25.51
C TYR A 139 -13.40 30.86 24.02
N THR A 140 -13.64 32.11 23.64
CA THR A 140 -13.56 32.59 22.25
C THR A 140 -12.23 32.24 21.58
N ARG A 141 -11.11 32.34 22.30
CA ARG A 141 -9.77 32.02 21.77
C ARG A 141 -9.57 30.54 21.45
N LEU A 142 -10.34 29.63 22.07
CA LEU A 142 -10.29 28.21 21.83
C LEU A 142 -11.24 27.78 20.71
N LEU A 143 -12.38 28.42 20.62
CA LEU A 143 -13.51 27.96 19.83
C LEU A 143 -13.66 28.67 18.47
N ASP A 144 -13.03 29.83 18.27
CA ASP A 144 -13.09 30.66 17.05
C ASP A 144 -14.52 30.99 16.57
N ASP A 145 -14.86 30.92 15.30
CA ASP A 145 -16.14 31.36 14.75
C ASP A 145 -17.32 30.41 15.10
N PHE A 146 -18.25 30.91 15.91
CA PHE A 146 -19.42 30.17 16.40
C PHE A 146 -20.70 30.32 15.58
N ARG A 147 -20.68 30.94 14.42
CA ARG A 147 -21.89 31.35 13.72
C ARG A 147 -22.80 30.25 13.22
N ARG A 148 -22.34 28.97 13.20
CA ARG A 148 -23.10 27.79 12.75
C ARG A 148 -22.52 26.51 13.28
N PRO A 149 -23.32 25.43 13.37
CA PRO A 149 -22.79 24.09 13.68
C PRO A 149 -21.77 23.66 12.64
N ARG A 150 -20.61 23.16 13.08
CA ARG A 150 -19.50 22.73 12.20
C ARG A 150 -19.17 21.27 12.43
N SER A 151 -18.73 20.58 11.37
CA SER A 151 -18.26 19.22 11.46
C SER A 151 -16.92 19.12 12.19
N ILE A 152 -16.65 17.96 12.76
CA ILE A 152 -15.35 17.66 13.39
C ILE A 152 -14.23 17.83 12.35
N TYR A 153 -14.41 17.41 11.10
CA TYR A 153 -13.43 17.60 10.02
C TYR A 153 -13.10 19.06 9.73
N THR A 154 -14.14 19.91 9.68
CA THR A 154 -13.94 21.35 9.54
C THR A 154 -13.13 21.91 10.71
N GLN A 155 -13.39 21.43 11.93
CA GLN A 155 -12.65 21.86 13.11
C GLN A 155 -11.18 21.42 13.06
N VAL A 156 -10.87 20.19 12.65
CA VAL A 156 -9.48 19.74 12.45
C VAL A 156 -8.75 20.66 11.46
N ARG A 157 -9.37 20.92 10.31
CA ARG A 157 -8.80 21.82 9.29
C ARG A 157 -8.53 23.21 9.85
N ASP A 158 -9.50 23.77 10.56
CA ASP A 158 -9.40 25.15 11.08
C ASP A 158 -8.35 25.22 12.20
N ILE A 159 -8.26 24.22 13.09
CA ILE A 159 -7.22 24.13 14.12
C ILE A 159 -5.81 24.18 13.49
N ILE A 160 -5.58 23.44 12.42
CA ILE A 160 -4.25 23.35 11.78
C ILE A 160 -3.96 24.58 10.94
N ASN A 161 -4.93 25.07 10.15
CA ASN A 161 -4.70 26.16 9.19
C ASN A 161 -4.53 27.54 9.86
N GLN A 162 -5.13 27.75 11.02
CA GLN A 162 -4.99 29.00 11.78
C GLN A 162 -3.63 29.15 12.47
N ARG A 163 -2.80 28.09 12.49
CA ARG A 163 -1.47 28.07 13.12
C ARG A 163 -0.39 27.93 12.06
N GLN A 164 0.72 28.64 12.28
CA GLN A 164 1.81 28.70 11.32
C GLN A 164 3.03 27.88 11.76
N THR A 165 3.10 27.49 13.03
CA THR A 165 4.24 26.78 13.62
C THR A 165 3.81 25.67 14.57
N ALA A 166 4.69 24.68 14.78
CA ALA A 166 4.53 23.63 15.78
C ALA A 166 4.28 24.20 17.19
N HIS A 167 5.00 25.26 17.55
CA HIS A 167 4.87 25.91 18.86
C HIS A 167 3.47 26.51 19.05
N GLN A 168 2.94 27.22 18.05
CA GLN A 168 1.59 27.79 18.12
C GLN A 168 0.52 26.70 18.26
N LEU A 169 0.69 25.58 17.55
CA LEU A 169 -0.23 24.46 17.66
C LEU A 169 -0.12 23.80 19.05
N SER A 170 1.09 23.51 19.54
CA SER A 170 1.27 22.92 20.88
C SER A 170 0.70 23.84 21.97
N THR A 171 0.99 25.13 21.94
CA THR A 171 0.45 26.10 22.92
C THR A 171 -1.09 26.12 22.92
N TYR A 172 -1.70 25.99 21.74
CA TYR A 172 -3.16 25.92 21.65
C TYR A 172 -3.72 24.60 22.19
N LEU A 173 -3.09 23.47 21.85
CA LEU A 173 -3.55 22.13 22.29
C LEU A 173 -3.41 21.95 23.81
N ASP A 174 -2.38 22.54 24.38
CA ASP A 174 -2.03 22.43 25.80
C ASP A 174 -2.54 23.64 26.64
N ASP A 175 -3.43 24.50 26.08
CA ASP A 175 -4.01 25.66 26.81
C ASP A 175 -4.86 25.14 27.98
N PRO A 176 -4.58 25.59 29.23
CA PRO A 176 -5.30 25.13 30.41
C PRO A 176 -6.82 25.45 30.41
N LEU A 177 -7.29 26.43 29.64
CA LEU A 177 -8.72 26.68 29.50
C LEU A 177 -9.50 25.53 28.84
N TRP A 178 -8.81 24.54 28.23
CA TRP A 178 -9.49 23.37 27.72
C TRP A 178 -10.12 22.52 28.82
N ASP A 179 -9.45 22.39 29.96
CA ASP A 179 -9.98 21.61 31.09
C ASP A 179 -11.25 22.24 31.64
N ASP A 180 -11.26 23.59 31.82
CA ASP A 180 -12.42 24.34 32.27
C ASP A 180 -13.59 24.22 31.28
N LEU A 181 -13.31 24.31 29.96
CA LEU A 181 -14.32 24.16 28.93
C LEU A 181 -14.87 22.72 28.87
N GLU A 182 -14.03 21.73 29.02
CA GLU A 182 -14.47 20.32 29.05
C GLU A 182 -15.38 20.03 30.23
N ASP A 183 -15.10 20.59 31.40
CA ASP A 183 -15.95 20.46 32.59
C ASP A 183 -17.32 21.15 32.37
N LEU A 184 -17.31 22.34 31.81
CA LEU A 184 -18.56 23.06 31.49
C LEU A 184 -19.40 22.30 30.45
N LEU A 185 -18.76 21.81 29.36
CA LEU A 185 -19.46 21.05 28.35
C LEU A 185 -19.95 19.70 28.89
N GLY A 186 -19.21 19.06 29.80
CA GLY A 186 -19.58 17.84 30.50
C GLY A 186 -20.88 18.03 31.32
N ASP A 187 -20.95 19.10 32.07
CA ASP A 187 -22.15 19.45 32.87
C ASP A 187 -23.39 19.68 31.99
N VAL A 188 -23.22 20.27 30.82
CA VAL A 188 -24.31 20.50 29.87
C VAL A 188 -24.73 19.18 29.22
N VAL A 189 -23.77 18.39 28.74
CA VAL A 189 -24.00 17.10 28.07
C VAL A 189 -24.69 16.09 29.00
N ALA A 190 -24.39 16.12 30.31
CA ALA A 190 -25.06 15.28 31.29
C ALA A 190 -26.58 15.49 31.35
N ARG A 191 -27.06 16.68 30.97
CA ARG A 191 -28.50 17.03 30.89
C ARG A 191 -29.09 16.78 29.49
N CYS A 192 -28.25 16.62 28.47
CA CYS A 192 -28.69 16.38 27.10
C CYS A 192 -29.11 14.93 26.88
N LYS A 193 -29.86 14.68 25.80
CA LYS A 193 -29.97 13.36 25.20
C LYS A 193 -28.59 12.93 24.73
N PRO A 194 -28.31 11.60 24.61
CA PRO A 194 -27.06 11.13 24.00
C PRO A 194 -26.82 11.79 22.63
N ILE A 195 -25.61 12.31 22.43
CA ILE A 195 -25.21 13.07 21.23
C ILE A 195 -24.31 12.17 20.42
N TYR A 196 -24.64 11.96 19.13
CA TYR A 196 -23.86 11.14 18.22
C TYR A 196 -23.29 11.97 17.06
N PHE A 197 -21.98 11.88 16.85
CA PHE A 197 -21.28 12.35 15.68
C PHE A 197 -20.81 11.17 14.85
N TYR A 198 -20.75 11.36 13.52
CA TYR A 198 -20.38 10.31 12.57
C TYR A 198 -19.26 10.79 11.66
N LEU A 199 -18.19 10.02 11.57
CA LEU A 199 -17.01 10.29 10.75
C LEU A 199 -16.81 9.17 9.73
N ASP A 200 -16.92 9.49 8.46
CA ASP A 200 -16.77 8.56 7.33
C ASP A 200 -15.66 9.02 6.38
N ALA A 201 -15.29 8.15 5.43
CA ALA A 201 -14.47 8.46 4.27
C ALA A 201 -13.04 8.96 4.56
N LEU A 202 -12.46 8.67 5.74
CA LEU A 202 -11.07 9.01 6.08
C LEU A 202 -10.02 8.30 5.20
N ASP A 203 -10.46 7.52 4.22
CA ASP A 203 -9.61 6.69 3.38
C ASP A 203 -9.55 7.13 1.91
N GLU A 204 -10.28 8.17 1.50
CA GLU A 204 -10.31 8.62 0.10
C GLU A 204 -8.94 9.09 -0.40
N GLU A 205 -8.20 9.86 0.41
CA GLU A 205 -6.88 10.39 0.05
C GLU A 205 -5.72 9.63 0.74
N PHE A 206 -5.97 8.46 1.33
CA PHE A 206 -4.97 7.71 2.08
C PHE A 206 -3.70 7.43 1.26
N SER A 207 -3.83 7.07 0.00
CA SER A 207 -2.71 6.80 -0.91
C SER A 207 -1.85 8.01 -1.24
N HIS A 208 -2.31 9.22 -0.93
CA HIS A 208 -1.54 10.45 -1.19
C HIS A 208 -0.38 10.62 -0.19
N ALA A 209 -0.56 10.17 1.06
CA ALA A 209 0.43 10.23 2.12
C ALA A 209 0.16 9.13 3.18
N PRO A 210 0.40 7.83 2.85
CA PRO A 210 -0.08 6.70 3.66
C PRO A 210 0.35 6.74 5.11
N MET A 211 1.62 7.06 5.40
CA MET A 211 2.13 7.12 6.76
C MET A 211 1.46 8.22 7.59
N TYR A 212 1.31 9.40 7.03
CA TYR A 212 0.69 10.52 7.74
C TYR A 212 -0.79 10.28 8.00
N TRP A 213 -1.50 9.72 7.02
CA TRP A 213 -2.89 9.30 7.20
C TRP A 213 -3.03 8.17 8.23
N LEU A 214 -2.08 7.23 8.25
CA LEU A 214 -2.06 6.16 9.25
C LEU A 214 -1.98 6.76 10.67
N LYS A 215 -1.02 7.68 10.91
CA LYS A 215 -0.84 8.32 12.22
C LYS A 215 -2.04 9.18 12.63
N CYS A 216 -2.63 9.88 11.66
CA CYS A 216 -3.86 10.66 11.88
C CYS A 216 -5.02 9.76 12.33
N GLN A 217 -5.24 8.62 11.65
CA GLN A 217 -6.31 7.68 11.99
C GLN A 217 -6.02 6.87 13.26
N GLU A 218 -4.77 6.53 13.56
CA GLU A 218 -4.37 5.95 14.85
C GLU A 218 -4.73 6.90 16.00
N GLY A 219 -4.39 8.18 15.86
CA GLY A 219 -4.78 9.21 16.85
C GLY A 219 -6.28 9.30 17.04
N LEU A 220 -7.07 9.24 15.96
CA LEU A 220 -8.54 9.21 16.05
C LEU A 220 -9.04 7.96 16.77
N PHE A 221 -8.51 6.79 16.43
CA PHE A 221 -8.86 5.54 17.10
C PHE A 221 -8.67 5.64 18.61
N TYR A 222 -7.48 6.01 19.05
CA TYR A 222 -7.17 6.12 20.48
C TYR A 222 -7.99 7.20 21.17
N GLN A 223 -8.27 8.33 20.50
CA GLN A 223 -9.10 9.38 21.05
C GLN A 223 -10.55 8.94 21.24
N VAL A 224 -11.14 8.23 20.28
CA VAL A 224 -12.49 7.66 20.42
C VAL A 224 -12.54 6.65 21.57
N MET A 225 -11.52 5.81 21.71
CA MET A 225 -11.43 4.83 22.81
C MET A 225 -11.21 5.51 24.17
N ARG A 226 -10.51 6.66 24.22
CA ARG A 226 -10.34 7.47 25.41
C ARG A 226 -11.67 8.12 25.80
N LEU A 227 -12.39 8.70 24.84
CA LEU A 227 -13.68 9.33 25.06
C LEU A 227 -14.72 8.40 25.71
N LEU A 228 -14.71 7.11 25.35
CA LEU A 228 -15.58 6.09 25.97
C LEU A 228 -15.35 5.92 27.47
N ARG A 229 -14.18 6.27 27.96
CA ARG A 229 -13.75 6.12 29.36
C ARG A 229 -13.78 7.46 30.11
N ASP A 230 -14.15 8.53 29.44
CA ASP A 230 -14.21 9.87 30.04
C ASP A 230 -15.51 10.01 30.86
N HIS A 231 -15.36 10.11 32.19
CA HIS A 231 -16.48 10.26 33.10
C HIS A 231 -17.16 11.63 33.05
N ARG A 232 -16.48 12.68 32.60
CA ARG A 232 -17.00 14.06 32.53
C ARG A 232 -18.12 14.17 31.50
N LEU A 233 -17.95 13.49 30.36
CA LEU A 233 -18.95 13.49 29.29
C LEU A 233 -20.09 12.50 29.54
N GLY A 234 -20.09 11.80 30.71
CA GLY A 234 -21.20 11.00 31.20
C GLY A 234 -21.65 9.85 30.31
N GLY A 235 -20.79 9.38 29.39
CA GLY A 235 -21.15 8.37 28.40
C GLY A 235 -22.25 8.83 27.42
N ARG A 236 -22.51 10.14 27.32
CA ARG A 236 -23.53 10.71 26.46
C ARG A 236 -23.02 11.34 25.18
N LEU A 237 -21.72 11.64 25.10
CA LEU A 237 -21.08 12.05 23.85
C LEU A 237 -20.50 10.82 23.15
N HIS A 238 -20.93 10.60 21.92
CA HIS A 238 -20.55 9.44 21.13
C HIS A 238 -20.03 9.88 19.76
N VAL A 239 -18.83 9.39 19.40
CA VAL A 239 -18.26 9.57 18.08
C VAL A 239 -18.15 8.21 17.42
N VAL A 240 -18.81 8.03 16.29
CA VAL A 240 -18.81 6.79 15.51
C VAL A 240 -17.96 7.01 14.27
N VAL A 241 -16.92 6.18 14.08
CA VAL A 241 -15.92 6.39 13.04
C VAL A 241 -15.78 5.15 12.17
N CYS A 242 -15.55 5.37 10.87
CA CYS A 242 -15.10 4.34 9.94
C CYS A 242 -13.58 4.40 9.82
N ILE A 243 -12.90 3.31 10.09
CA ILE A 243 -11.45 3.18 9.89
C ILE A 243 -11.11 2.01 8.99
N ARG A 244 -9.92 2.07 8.38
CA ARG A 244 -9.43 1.00 7.52
C ARG A 244 -8.85 -0.15 8.32
N ASP A 245 -8.85 -1.32 7.69
CA ASP A 245 -8.18 -2.52 8.17
C ASP A 245 -6.68 -2.30 8.45
N ILE A 246 -5.98 -1.55 7.60
CA ILE A 246 -4.57 -1.21 7.80
C ILE A 246 -4.31 -0.46 9.12
N VAL A 247 -5.22 0.43 9.53
CA VAL A 247 -5.11 1.14 10.82
C VAL A 247 -5.30 0.16 11.97
N MET A 248 -6.30 -0.71 11.87
CA MET A 248 -6.51 -1.74 12.89
C MET A 248 -5.37 -2.73 12.96
N SER A 249 -4.78 -3.07 11.81
CA SER A 249 -3.56 -3.89 11.73
C SER A 249 -2.39 -3.25 12.48
N SER A 250 -2.22 -1.93 12.36
CA SER A 250 -1.19 -1.21 13.11
C SER A 250 -1.46 -1.22 14.62
N VAL A 251 -2.72 -1.00 15.03
CA VAL A 251 -3.14 -1.08 16.44
C VAL A 251 -2.88 -2.48 17.01
N TYR A 252 -3.18 -3.56 16.27
CA TYR A 252 -2.97 -4.93 16.71
C TYR A 252 -1.49 -5.36 16.75
N ARG A 253 -0.59 -4.63 16.08
CA ARG A 253 0.85 -4.81 16.21
C ARG A 253 1.46 -4.03 17.39
N SER A 254 0.71 -3.11 17.98
CA SER A 254 1.17 -2.32 19.11
C SER A 254 1.21 -3.12 20.41
N GLU A 255 1.97 -2.68 21.40
CA GLU A 255 2.00 -3.24 22.75
C GLU A 255 0.64 -3.18 23.48
N HIS A 256 -0.28 -2.36 23.00
CA HIS A 256 -1.62 -2.19 23.55
C HIS A 256 -2.67 -3.10 22.90
N ALA A 257 -2.30 -3.90 21.92
CA ALA A 257 -3.19 -4.78 21.17
C ALA A 257 -4.15 -5.63 22.02
N PRO A 258 -3.70 -6.30 23.13
CA PRO A 258 -4.58 -7.15 23.92
C PRO A 258 -5.82 -6.45 24.49
N ARG A 259 -5.76 -5.11 24.65
CA ARG A 259 -6.88 -4.32 25.17
C ARG A 259 -8.06 -4.21 24.20
N TYR A 260 -7.82 -4.47 22.91
CA TYR A 260 -8.76 -4.21 21.83
C TYR A 260 -9.26 -5.49 21.13
N TYR A 261 -8.73 -6.67 21.47
CA TYR A 261 -9.12 -7.93 20.81
C TYR A 261 -10.61 -8.27 20.96
N ASN A 262 -11.19 -7.98 22.11
CA ASN A 262 -12.61 -8.27 22.41
C ASN A 262 -13.38 -6.99 22.80
N GLU A 263 -12.99 -5.85 22.26
CA GLU A 263 -13.62 -4.57 22.58
C GLU A 263 -15.02 -4.48 21.94
N PRO A 264 -16.12 -4.43 22.75
CA PRO A 264 -17.49 -4.47 22.22
C PRO A 264 -17.86 -3.22 21.39
N HIS A 265 -17.09 -2.14 21.52
CA HIS A 265 -17.31 -0.91 20.79
C HIS A 265 -16.68 -0.92 19.38
N ILE A 266 -15.91 -1.98 19.04
CA ILE A 266 -15.32 -2.17 17.73
C ILE A 266 -16.15 -3.20 16.95
N ARG A 267 -16.65 -2.79 15.79
CA ARG A 267 -17.36 -3.66 14.86
C ARG A 267 -16.50 -3.89 13.62
N VAL A 268 -15.99 -5.10 13.45
CA VAL A 268 -15.30 -5.51 12.24
C VAL A 268 -16.33 -6.05 11.25
N LEU A 269 -16.34 -5.49 10.03
CA LEU A 269 -17.21 -5.95 8.95
C LEU A 269 -16.53 -7.10 8.20
N THR A 270 -17.03 -8.30 8.43
CA THR A 270 -16.56 -9.53 7.80
C THR A 270 -17.59 -10.07 6.83
N TRP A 271 -17.11 -10.56 5.70
CA TRP A 271 -17.93 -11.21 4.70
C TRP A 271 -17.40 -12.60 4.41
N ASP A 272 -18.27 -13.56 4.40
CA ASP A 272 -18.00 -14.92 3.99
C ASP A 272 -18.71 -15.27 2.68
N ARG A 273 -18.42 -16.47 2.16
CA ARG A 273 -19.05 -16.99 0.95
C ARG A 273 -20.59 -16.98 1.05
N SER A 274 -21.12 -17.38 2.20
CA SER A 274 -22.57 -17.55 2.42
C SER A 274 -23.30 -16.20 2.41
N SER A 275 -22.74 -15.20 3.10
CA SER A 275 -23.32 -13.85 3.14
C SER A 275 -23.25 -13.15 1.77
N LEU A 276 -22.21 -13.39 0.99
CA LEU A 276 -22.10 -12.83 -0.36
C LEU A 276 -23.00 -13.53 -1.38
N LEU A 277 -23.18 -14.84 -1.25
CA LEU A 277 -24.21 -15.54 -2.06
C LEU A 277 -25.61 -15.04 -1.74
N TYR A 278 -25.89 -14.80 -0.47
CA TYR A 278 -27.17 -14.22 -0.07
C TYR A 278 -27.35 -12.82 -0.67
N LEU A 279 -26.32 -11.95 -0.58
CA LEU A 279 -26.35 -10.62 -1.20
C LEU A 279 -26.58 -10.72 -2.71
N LEU A 280 -25.83 -11.59 -3.40
CA LEU A 280 -25.99 -11.80 -4.84
C LEU A 280 -27.40 -12.30 -5.18
N GLY A 281 -27.93 -13.26 -4.42
CA GLY A 281 -29.31 -13.76 -4.58
C GLY A 281 -30.34 -12.65 -4.43
N ARG A 282 -30.19 -11.77 -3.42
CA ARG A 282 -31.08 -10.61 -3.24
C ARG A 282 -31.01 -9.62 -4.41
N LYS A 283 -29.80 -9.36 -4.94
CA LYS A 283 -29.60 -8.51 -6.12
C LYS A 283 -30.28 -9.15 -7.36
N LEU A 284 -30.15 -10.46 -7.55
CA LEU A 284 -30.80 -11.17 -8.65
C LEU A 284 -32.34 -11.08 -8.59
N GLN A 285 -32.94 -11.18 -7.40
CA GLN A 285 -34.40 -11.05 -7.21
C GLN A 285 -34.94 -9.68 -7.64
N ARG A 286 -34.10 -8.64 -7.61
CA ARG A 286 -34.49 -7.28 -8.04
C ARG A 286 -34.24 -7.01 -9.52
N LEU A 287 -33.58 -7.95 -10.24
CA LEU A 287 -33.35 -7.78 -11.65
C LEU A 287 -34.69 -7.86 -12.41
N PRO A 288 -34.94 -6.93 -13.34
CA PRO A 288 -36.07 -7.05 -14.22
C PRO A 288 -35.92 -8.34 -15.07
N PRO A 289 -37.06 -9.04 -15.38
CA PRO A 289 -37.03 -10.27 -16.17
C PRO A 289 -36.35 -10.13 -17.54
N SER A 290 -36.29 -8.92 -18.06
CA SER A 290 -35.57 -8.59 -19.30
C SER A 290 -34.04 -8.78 -19.19
N LEU A 291 -33.48 -8.82 -18.01
CA LEU A 291 -32.03 -9.03 -17.76
C LEU A 291 -31.69 -10.49 -17.43
N LEU A 292 -32.66 -11.40 -17.38
CA LEU A 292 -32.45 -12.83 -17.19
C LEU A 292 -32.35 -13.54 -18.53
N MET A 293 -31.35 -14.40 -18.76
CA MET A 293 -31.25 -15.22 -19.97
C MET A 293 -32.39 -16.25 -20.07
N ARG A 294 -32.82 -16.78 -18.91
CA ARG A 294 -33.95 -17.74 -18.80
C ARG A 294 -34.93 -17.24 -17.77
N ARG A 295 -36.22 -17.53 -18.00
CA ARG A 295 -37.25 -17.26 -17.00
C ARG A 295 -37.11 -18.26 -15.85
N ALA A 296 -37.10 -17.78 -14.63
CA ALA A 296 -37.21 -18.64 -13.46
C ALA A 296 -38.52 -19.43 -13.54
N THR A 297 -38.42 -20.76 -13.46
CA THR A 297 -39.59 -21.65 -13.59
C THR A 297 -40.25 -21.93 -12.27
N SER A 298 -39.51 -21.80 -11.14
CA SER A 298 -40.03 -21.96 -9.78
C SER A 298 -39.13 -21.19 -8.81
N GLY A 299 -39.72 -20.29 -8.03
CA GLY A 299 -39.00 -19.53 -7.01
C GLY A 299 -38.21 -18.30 -7.54
N PRO A 300 -37.31 -17.74 -6.71
CA PRO A 300 -36.50 -16.60 -7.10
C PRO A 300 -35.46 -16.97 -8.17
N PRO A 301 -35.04 -16.01 -9.01
CA PRO A 301 -34.04 -16.24 -10.04
C PRO A 301 -32.70 -16.72 -9.44
N THR A 302 -32.11 -17.71 -10.10
CA THR A 302 -30.77 -18.24 -9.78
C THR A 302 -29.70 -17.59 -10.67
N ILE A 303 -28.42 -17.81 -10.33
CA ILE A 303 -27.30 -17.40 -11.18
C ILE A 303 -27.39 -18.12 -12.55
N GLY A 304 -27.81 -19.38 -12.57
CA GLY A 304 -28.08 -20.14 -13.80
C GLY A 304 -29.17 -19.53 -14.68
N ASP A 305 -30.24 -19.00 -14.08
CA ASP A 305 -31.29 -18.29 -14.81
C ASP A 305 -30.79 -16.95 -15.38
N TRP A 306 -29.99 -16.22 -14.59
CA TRP A 306 -29.43 -14.95 -15.01
C TRP A 306 -28.46 -15.09 -16.17
N LEU A 307 -27.48 -16.00 -16.06
CA LEU A 307 -26.42 -16.16 -17.06
C LEU A 307 -26.79 -17.15 -18.19
N GLY A 308 -27.83 -17.95 -18.02
CA GLY A 308 -28.20 -19.01 -18.96
C GLY A 308 -27.22 -20.19 -18.97
N VAL A 309 -26.40 -20.35 -17.93
CA VAL A 309 -25.42 -21.43 -17.80
C VAL A 309 -25.91 -22.49 -16.83
N ASN A 310 -25.58 -23.75 -17.12
CA ASN A 310 -25.93 -24.90 -16.26
C ASN A 310 -24.72 -25.85 -16.14
N GLY A 311 -24.67 -26.56 -15.02
CA GLY A 311 -23.70 -27.65 -14.81
C GLY A 311 -22.43 -27.22 -14.09
N ALA A 312 -21.49 -28.15 -14.05
CA ALA A 312 -20.18 -27.94 -13.47
C ALA A 312 -19.35 -26.97 -14.31
N TRP A 313 -18.61 -26.12 -13.64
CA TRP A 313 -17.72 -25.13 -14.25
C TRP A 313 -16.26 -25.52 -14.02
N PRO A 314 -15.38 -25.48 -15.05
CA PRO A 314 -14.00 -25.85 -14.85
C PRO A 314 -13.27 -24.83 -13.95
N GLY A 315 -13.00 -25.25 -12.72
CA GLY A 315 -12.24 -24.49 -11.73
C GLY A 315 -10.78 -24.91 -11.69
N PRO A 316 -9.97 -24.22 -10.91
CA PRO A 316 -8.54 -24.55 -10.75
C PRO A 316 -8.32 -25.91 -10.06
N ASP A 317 -9.25 -26.37 -9.23
CA ASP A 317 -9.15 -27.62 -8.44
C ASP A 317 -10.06 -28.73 -8.99
N GLY A 318 -10.64 -28.54 -10.14
CA GLY A 318 -11.62 -29.46 -10.75
C GLY A 318 -12.93 -28.75 -11.07
N ASP A 319 -13.98 -29.52 -11.33
CA ASP A 319 -15.30 -28.97 -11.61
C ASP A 319 -15.90 -28.37 -10.35
N GLU A 320 -16.29 -27.10 -10.42
CA GLU A 320 -16.92 -26.35 -9.34
C GLU A 320 -18.29 -25.79 -9.75
N THR A 321 -19.06 -25.28 -8.79
CA THR A 321 -20.30 -24.58 -9.12
C THR A 321 -20.00 -23.22 -9.73
N ILE A 322 -20.93 -22.69 -10.54
CA ILE A 322 -20.79 -21.34 -11.10
C ILE A 322 -20.68 -20.26 -9.99
N GLU A 323 -21.34 -20.49 -8.88
CA GLU A 323 -21.28 -19.67 -7.68
C GLU A 323 -19.87 -19.63 -7.10
N ASP A 324 -19.23 -20.79 -6.95
CA ASP A 324 -17.86 -20.93 -6.45
C ASP A 324 -16.86 -20.29 -7.40
N TYR A 325 -17.04 -20.51 -8.70
CA TYR A 325 -16.21 -19.88 -9.72
C TYR A 325 -16.27 -18.36 -9.66
N LEU A 326 -17.47 -17.77 -9.59
CA LEU A 326 -17.64 -16.32 -9.52
C LEU A 326 -17.04 -15.75 -8.23
N LEU A 327 -17.37 -16.33 -7.08
CA LEU A 327 -16.89 -15.84 -5.77
C LEU A 327 -15.39 -16.06 -5.59
N GLY A 328 -14.85 -17.18 -6.06
CA GLY A 328 -13.41 -17.48 -6.00
C GLY A 328 -12.53 -16.46 -6.73
N HIS A 329 -13.10 -15.69 -7.66
CA HIS A 329 -12.42 -14.63 -8.38
C HIS A 329 -12.68 -13.22 -7.81
N THR A 330 -13.30 -13.12 -6.62
CA THR A 330 -13.53 -11.87 -5.89
C THR A 330 -12.77 -11.89 -4.57
N ARG A 331 -12.53 -10.72 -3.98
CA ARG A 331 -11.91 -10.59 -2.65
C ARG A 331 -12.89 -10.88 -1.50
N LEU A 332 -14.03 -11.46 -1.78
CA LEU A 332 -15.14 -11.70 -0.87
C LEU A 332 -15.59 -10.40 -0.15
N ILE A 333 -15.83 -9.35 -0.94
CA ILE A 333 -16.39 -8.07 -0.47
C ILE A 333 -17.57 -7.62 -1.36
N PRO A 334 -18.56 -6.90 -0.82
CA PRO A 334 -19.75 -6.45 -1.56
C PRO A 334 -19.45 -5.67 -2.85
N ARG A 335 -18.45 -4.78 -2.81
CA ARG A 335 -18.04 -3.96 -3.97
C ARG A 335 -17.68 -4.82 -5.17
N ASP A 336 -16.96 -5.91 -4.96
CA ASP A 336 -16.53 -6.81 -6.04
C ASP A 336 -17.73 -7.53 -6.65
N ILE A 337 -18.68 -7.98 -5.83
CA ILE A 337 -19.93 -8.63 -6.28
C ILE A 337 -20.76 -7.67 -7.12
N ILE A 338 -20.91 -6.43 -6.69
CA ILE A 338 -21.67 -5.40 -7.43
C ILE A 338 -20.97 -5.10 -8.76
N SER A 339 -19.64 -4.92 -8.74
CA SER A 339 -18.88 -4.63 -9.96
C SER A 339 -18.92 -5.78 -10.96
N LEU A 340 -18.69 -7.02 -10.48
CA LEU A 340 -18.75 -8.22 -11.31
C LEU A 340 -20.16 -8.42 -11.88
N GLY A 341 -21.20 -8.23 -11.05
CA GLY A 341 -22.59 -8.33 -11.46
C GLY A 341 -22.95 -7.35 -12.56
N ASN A 342 -22.51 -6.10 -12.45
CA ASN A 342 -22.74 -5.08 -13.48
C ASN A 342 -22.02 -5.43 -14.79
N ASP A 343 -20.74 -5.83 -14.74
CA ASP A 343 -19.95 -6.20 -15.93
C ASP A 343 -20.53 -7.45 -16.63
N LEU A 344 -20.95 -8.46 -15.86
CA LEU A 344 -21.62 -9.66 -16.41
C LEU A 344 -22.96 -9.32 -17.05
N ASN A 345 -23.69 -8.39 -16.43
CA ASN A 345 -24.98 -8.00 -17.00
C ASN A 345 -24.86 -7.28 -18.36
N GLU A 346 -23.77 -6.54 -18.58
CA GLU A 346 -23.49 -5.99 -19.92
C GLU A 346 -23.29 -7.10 -20.95
N GLU A 347 -22.61 -8.18 -20.62
CA GLU A 347 -22.45 -9.33 -21.52
C GLU A 347 -23.74 -10.12 -21.70
N VAL A 348 -24.57 -10.22 -20.67
CA VAL A 348 -25.96 -10.79 -20.80
C VAL A 348 -26.77 -10.01 -21.80
N LEU A 349 -26.72 -8.68 -21.77
CA LEU A 349 -27.42 -7.83 -22.74
C LEU A 349 -26.90 -8.04 -24.17
N ARG A 350 -25.59 -8.16 -24.37
CA ARG A 350 -24.96 -8.47 -25.66
C ARG A 350 -25.41 -9.83 -26.17
N ALA A 351 -25.33 -10.88 -25.33
CA ALA A 351 -25.74 -12.23 -25.67
C ALA A 351 -27.23 -12.29 -26.09
N LYS A 352 -28.09 -11.48 -25.46
CA LYS A 352 -29.50 -11.36 -25.85
C LYS A 352 -29.68 -10.66 -27.19
N GLN A 353 -28.93 -9.61 -27.49
CA GLN A 353 -28.94 -8.96 -28.80
C GLN A 353 -28.56 -9.94 -29.91
N ASP A 354 -27.59 -10.85 -29.60
CA ASP A 354 -27.16 -11.91 -30.51
C ASP A 354 -28.10 -13.15 -30.50
N ALA A 355 -29.24 -13.07 -29.81
CA ALA A 355 -30.23 -14.15 -29.65
C ALA A 355 -29.66 -15.47 -29.11
N LEU A 356 -28.65 -15.43 -28.25
CA LEU A 356 -28.06 -16.62 -27.64
C LEU A 356 -28.96 -17.17 -26.51
N ALA A 357 -28.91 -18.49 -26.31
CA ALA A 357 -29.66 -19.15 -25.22
C ALA A 357 -29.02 -19.01 -23.83
N GLY A 358 -27.78 -18.56 -23.75
CA GLY A 358 -27.00 -18.35 -22.53
C GLY A 358 -25.71 -17.63 -22.85
N LEU A 359 -25.02 -17.19 -21.80
CA LEU A 359 -23.71 -16.55 -21.92
C LEU A 359 -22.65 -17.58 -22.38
N PRO A 360 -21.90 -17.34 -23.47
CA PRO A 360 -20.86 -18.24 -23.91
C PRO A 360 -19.77 -18.38 -22.81
N PRO A 361 -19.27 -19.63 -22.52
CA PRO A 361 -18.25 -19.84 -21.48
C PRO A 361 -17.02 -18.93 -21.63
N ALA A 362 -16.52 -18.76 -22.84
CA ALA A 362 -15.39 -17.90 -23.11
C ALA A 362 -15.66 -16.41 -22.82
N ALA A 363 -16.91 -15.93 -23.00
CA ALA A 363 -17.30 -14.57 -22.65
C ALA A 363 -17.35 -14.39 -21.13
N LEU A 364 -17.96 -15.34 -20.42
CA LEU A 364 -18.01 -15.35 -18.96
C LEU A 364 -16.60 -15.34 -18.37
N GLN A 365 -15.71 -16.24 -18.83
CA GLN A 365 -14.33 -16.31 -18.39
C GLN A 365 -13.57 -14.98 -18.59
N ARG A 366 -13.70 -14.37 -19.78
CA ARG A 366 -13.05 -13.08 -20.06
C ARG A 366 -13.50 -11.97 -19.11
N VAL A 367 -14.79 -11.90 -18.79
CA VAL A 367 -15.31 -10.89 -17.85
C VAL A 367 -14.77 -11.14 -16.46
N VAL A 368 -14.87 -12.39 -15.96
CA VAL A 368 -14.42 -12.76 -14.63
C VAL A 368 -12.90 -12.50 -14.47
N GLN A 369 -12.09 -12.89 -15.44
CA GLN A 369 -10.65 -12.64 -15.43
C GLN A 369 -10.31 -11.16 -15.47
N ARG A 370 -11.00 -10.36 -16.29
CA ARG A 370 -10.84 -8.90 -16.32
C ARG A 370 -11.19 -8.26 -14.98
N CYS A 371 -12.29 -8.67 -14.36
CA CYS A 371 -12.68 -8.21 -13.04
C CYS A 371 -11.66 -8.63 -11.97
N ALA A 372 -11.26 -9.90 -11.96
CA ALA A 372 -10.27 -10.42 -11.02
C ALA A 372 -8.93 -9.65 -11.13
N LYS A 373 -8.47 -9.36 -12.34
CA LYS A 373 -7.28 -8.51 -12.55
C LYS A 373 -7.46 -7.12 -11.95
N ARG A 374 -8.57 -6.44 -12.21
CA ARG A 374 -8.88 -5.12 -11.64
C ARG A 374 -8.93 -5.15 -10.11
N PHE A 375 -9.52 -6.20 -9.53
CA PHE A 375 -9.57 -6.39 -8.08
C PHE A 375 -8.18 -6.63 -7.50
N GLY A 376 -7.35 -7.43 -8.16
CA GLY A 376 -5.97 -7.68 -7.75
C GLY A 376 -5.09 -6.44 -7.87
N ASP A 377 -5.21 -5.64 -8.93
CA ASP A 377 -4.51 -4.36 -9.07
C ASP A 377 -4.86 -3.41 -7.91
N SER A 378 -6.15 -3.31 -7.57
CA SER A 378 -6.60 -2.52 -6.42
C SER A 378 -6.03 -3.05 -5.10
N GLN A 379 -5.90 -4.37 -4.94
CA GLN A 379 -5.40 -4.96 -3.71
C GLN A 379 -3.87 -4.85 -3.59
N LEU A 380 -3.15 -4.97 -4.71
CA LEU A 380 -1.71 -4.70 -4.74
C LEU A 380 -1.40 -3.25 -4.37
N ALA A 381 -2.22 -2.30 -4.82
CA ALA A 381 -2.09 -0.92 -4.39
C ALA A 381 -2.30 -0.77 -2.87
N GLN A 382 -3.19 -1.57 -2.26
CA GLN A 382 -3.33 -1.59 -0.79
C GLN A 382 -2.08 -2.18 -0.10
N CYS A 383 -1.50 -3.26 -0.64
CA CYS A 383 -0.24 -3.80 -0.13
C CYS A 383 0.88 -2.75 -0.22
N ALA A 384 1.01 -2.07 -1.35
CA ALA A 384 2.00 -1.02 -1.52
C ALA A 384 1.79 0.16 -0.55
N ASN A 385 0.53 0.57 -0.33
CA ASN A 385 0.21 1.58 0.68
C ASN A 385 0.59 1.12 2.09
N GLN A 386 0.38 -0.14 2.43
CA GLN A 386 0.75 -0.72 3.73
C GLN A 386 2.26 -0.73 3.91
N VAL A 387 3.01 -1.23 2.93
CA VAL A 387 4.48 -1.19 2.93
C VAL A 387 4.99 0.24 3.04
N SER A 388 4.42 1.16 2.25
CA SER A 388 4.82 2.56 2.26
C SER A 388 4.51 3.27 3.58
N SER A 389 3.46 2.86 4.30
CA SER A 389 3.13 3.44 5.61
C SER A 389 4.12 3.02 6.70
N ASP A 390 4.79 1.89 6.53
CA ASP A 390 5.78 1.38 7.49
C ASP A 390 7.21 1.88 7.17
N LEU A 391 7.51 2.18 5.90
CA LEU A 391 8.87 2.46 5.43
C LEU A 391 9.14 3.91 5.05
N MET A 392 8.13 4.73 4.81
CA MET A 392 8.37 6.15 4.50
C MET A 392 8.89 6.87 5.73
N PRO A 393 10.08 7.50 5.65
CA PRO A 393 10.60 8.26 6.79
C PRO A 393 9.68 9.43 7.09
N ALA A 394 9.28 9.53 8.35
CA ALA A 394 8.67 10.72 8.88
C ALA A 394 9.67 11.86 8.80
N GLY A 395 9.34 12.93 8.12
CA GLY A 395 10.11 14.16 8.18
C GLY A 395 11.12 14.38 7.06
N ALA A 396 10.99 13.77 5.89
CA ALA A 396 11.50 14.42 4.70
C ALA A 396 10.85 15.81 4.65
N ALA A 397 11.62 16.84 5.00
CA ALA A 397 11.18 18.23 4.98
C ALA A 397 10.96 18.66 3.53
N LEU A 398 9.87 18.18 2.96
CA LEU A 398 9.43 18.59 1.63
C LEU A 398 8.70 19.92 1.83
N HIS A 399 9.29 20.96 1.30
CA HIS A 399 8.75 22.30 1.42
C HIS A 399 7.50 22.51 0.56
N ASP A 400 7.21 21.58 -0.37
CA ASP A 400 6.05 21.63 -1.26
C ASP A 400 5.27 20.32 -1.23
N TYR A 401 3.96 20.42 -0.96
CA TYR A 401 3.03 19.29 -1.00
C TYR A 401 2.99 18.60 -2.37
N SER A 402 3.14 19.34 -3.46
CA SER A 402 3.14 18.79 -4.81
C SER A 402 4.32 17.85 -5.05
N GLU A 403 5.51 18.20 -4.54
CA GLU A 403 6.68 17.34 -4.59
C GLU A 403 6.50 16.09 -3.72
N LEU A 404 5.96 16.24 -2.50
CA LEU A 404 5.65 15.12 -1.63
C LEU A 404 4.68 14.16 -2.31
N PHE A 405 3.59 14.67 -2.88
CA PHE A 405 2.59 13.85 -3.55
C PHE A 405 3.20 13.07 -4.72
N THR A 406 3.92 13.74 -5.60
CA THR A 406 4.54 13.12 -6.79
C THR A 406 5.55 12.06 -6.39
N SER A 407 6.38 12.34 -5.40
CA SER A 407 7.38 11.38 -4.92
C SER A 407 6.75 10.19 -4.20
N THR A 408 5.71 10.41 -3.40
CA THR A 408 4.94 9.35 -2.73
C THR A 408 4.28 8.44 -3.76
N GLN A 409 3.65 9.00 -4.79
CA GLN A 409 3.01 8.19 -5.84
C GLN A 409 4.03 7.38 -6.65
N SER A 410 5.18 7.94 -6.94
CA SER A 410 6.28 7.23 -7.61
C SER A 410 6.80 6.08 -6.75
N TYR A 411 6.98 6.31 -5.44
CA TYR A 411 7.41 5.28 -4.49
C TYR A 411 6.39 4.15 -4.38
N ILE A 412 5.10 4.45 -4.17
CA ILE A 412 4.03 3.47 -4.08
C ILE A 412 3.95 2.63 -5.36
N SER A 413 4.10 3.27 -6.52
CA SER A 413 4.09 2.57 -7.82
C SER A 413 5.30 1.64 -7.97
N GLY A 414 6.48 2.06 -7.50
CA GLY A 414 7.68 1.24 -7.45
C GLY A 414 7.48 0.01 -6.55
N VAL A 415 7.04 0.21 -5.32
CA VAL A 415 6.73 -0.88 -4.36
C VAL A 415 5.69 -1.86 -4.95
N GLN A 416 4.68 -1.35 -5.64
CA GLN A 416 3.67 -2.19 -6.28
C GLN A 416 4.26 -3.10 -7.36
N GLU A 417 5.19 -2.59 -8.17
CA GLU A 417 5.87 -3.37 -9.21
C GLU A 417 6.89 -4.35 -8.61
N ASP A 418 7.56 -3.97 -7.54
CA ASP A 418 8.46 -4.85 -6.81
C ASP A 418 7.70 -6.06 -6.24
N ILE A 419 6.54 -5.83 -5.60
CA ILE A 419 5.68 -6.93 -5.11
C ILE A 419 5.23 -7.83 -6.27
N ARG A 420 4.86 -7.27 -7.44
CA ARG A 420 4.54 -8.07 -8.63
C ARG A 420 5.70 -8.94 -9.07
N SER A 421 6.89 -8.37 -9.09
CA SER A 421 8.12 -9.07 -9.50
C SER A 421 8.45 -10.23 -8.56
N PHE A 422 8.36 -10.02 -7.25
CA PHE A 422 8.58 -11.08 -6.26
C PHE A 422 7.55 -12.20 -6.38
N VAL A 423 6.27 -11.88 -6.52
CA VAL A 423 5.22 -12.89 -6.73
C VAL A 423 5.43 -13.66 -8.04
N ARG A 424 5.90 -12.99 -9.11
CA ARG A 424 6.21 -13.62 -10.40
C ARG A 424 7.36 -14.62 -10.30
N MET A 425 8.31 -14.42 -9.38
CA MET A 425 9.40 -15.37 -9.12
C MET A 425 8.90 -16.74 -8.63
N ILE A 426 7.78 -16.79 -7.91
CA ILE A 426 7.16 -18.05 -7.49
C ILE A 426 6.73 -18.87 -8.71
N GLY A 427 6.17 -18.23 -9.73
CA GLY A 427 5.82 -18.82 -11.03
C GLY A 427 4.66 -19.81 -11.03
N VAL A 428 4.11 -20.16 -9.86
CA VAL A 428 3.00 -21.10 -9.66
C VAL A 428 2.00 -20.57 -8.65
N ASP A 429 0.73 -20.96 -8.76
CA ASP A 429 -0.32 -20.52 -7.85
C ASP A 429 -0.38 -21.31 -6.53
N ARG A 430 0.30 -22.48 -6.48
CA ARG A 430 0.44 -23.33 -5.29
C ARG A 430 1.89 -23.72 -5.10
N PHE A 431 2.40 -23.57 -3.89
CA PHE A 431 3.81 -23.78 -3.60
C PHE A 431 4.03 -24.18 -2.13
N PRO A 432 5.14 -24.88 -1.83
CA PRO A 432 5.50 -25.31 -0.50
C PRO A 432 6.10 -24.14 0.32
N ARG A 433 6.28 -24.38 1.64
CA ARG A 433 6.89 -23.43 2.56
C ARG A 433 8.27 -22.91 2.13
N GLY A 434 9.08 -23.77 1.50
CA GLY A 434 10.44 -23.38 1.05
C GLY A 434 10.43 -22.20 0.09
N ASP A 435 9.48 -22.17 -0.84
CA ASP A 435 9.34 -21.08 -1.81
C ASP A 435 8.87 -19.79 -1.14
N LEU A 436 8.03 -19.89 -0.08
CA LEU A 436 7.63 -18.74 0.70
C LEU A 436 8.79 -18.14 1.49
N VAL A 437 9.62 -19.00 2.11
CA VAL A 437 10.82 -18.55 2.84
C VAL A 437 11.78 -17.84 1.89
N ALA A 438 12.03 -18.41 0.71
CA ALA A 438 12.87 -17.77 -0.30
C ALA A 438 12.31 -16.43 -0.79
N LEU A 439 10.98 -16.32 -0.97
CA LEU A 439 10.31 -15.05 -1.29
C LEU A 439 10.52 -14.03 -0.17
N GLN A 440 10.38 -14.45 1.09
CA GLN A 440 10.54 -13.59 2.25
C GLN A 440 12.00 -13.12 2.38
N GLU A 441 12.98 -13.99 2.18
CA GLU A 441 14.41 -13.63 2.19
C GLU A 441 14.72 -12.55 1.14
N VAL A 442 14.17 -12.67 -0.07
CA VAL A 442 14.33 -11.65 -1.12
C VAL A 442 13.63 -10.34 -0.72
N ALA A 443 12.43 -10.42 -0.16
CA ALA A 443 11.70 -9.24 0.30
C ALA A 443 12.40 -8.55 1.47
N ASP A 444 12.97 -9.30 2.42
CA ASP A 444 13.73 -8.78 3.55
C ASP A 444 14.99 -8.03 3.11
N LEU A 445 15.63 -8.48 2.03
CA LEU A 445 16.77 -7.79 1.43
C LEU A 445 16.35 -6.49 0.74
N HIS A 446 15.14 -6.42 0.21
CA HIS A 446 14.66 -5.28 -0.58
C HIS A 446 13.95 -4.22 0.28
N PHE A 447 13.04 -4.66 1.18
CA PHE A 447 12.19 -3.76 1.97
C PHE A 447 12.70 -3.51 3.40
N GLU A 448 13.87 -3.97 3.76
CA GLU A 448 14.32 -4.09 5.15
C GLU A 448 13.42 -5.00 6.00
N LYS A 449 13.98 -5.60 7.05
CA LYS A 449 13.30 -6.58 7.92
C LYS A 449 12.03 -6.08 8.64
N ALA A 450 11.69 -4.79 8.49
CA ALA A 450 10.48 -4.21 9.07
C ALA A 450 9.19 -4.67 8.35
N THR A 451 9.29 -5.13 7.09
CA THR A 451 8.13 -5.52 6.30
C THR A 451 8.14 -7.00 6.01
N ASP A 452 7.31 -7.74 6.74
CA ASP A 452 6.99 -9.13 6.41
C ASP A 452 6.02 -9.16 5.21
N LEU A 453 6.55 -9.37 4.01
CA LEU A 453 5.76 -9.40 2.77
C LEU A 453 4.71 -10.51 2.79
N ALA A 454 5.01 -11.67 3.37
CA ALA A 454 4.04 -12.75 3.49
C ALA A 454 2.84 -12.33 4.35
N SER A 455 3.09 -11.67 5.49
CA SER A 455 2.04 -11.10 6.32
C SER A 455 1.25 -10.00 5.61
N VAL A 456 1.91 -9.13 4.84
CA VAL A 456 1.23 -8.10 4.04
C VAL A 456 0.30 -8.73 3.01
N LEU A 457 0.77 -9.71 2.24
CA LEU A 457 -0.04 -10.42 1.25
C LEU A 457 -1.19 -11.20 1.91
N TRP A 458 -0.93 -11.84 3.06
CA TRP A 458 -1.93 -12.54 3.86
C TRP A 458 -3.03 -11.61 4.36
N GLN A 459 -2.68 -10.53 5.05
CA GLN A 459 -3.62 -9.55 5.60
C GLN A 459 -4.48 -8.90 4.52
N ASN A 460 -3.92 -8.77 3.32
CA ASN A 460 -4.64 -8.27 2.15
C ASN A 460 -5.43 -9.36 1.41
N GLY A 461 -5.40 -10.63 1.86
CA GLY A 461 -6.13 -11.74 1.27
C GLY A 461 -5.62 -12.18 -0.10
N LEU A 462 -4.37 -11.86 -0.44
CA LEU A 462 -3.72 -12.25 -1.70
C LEU A 462 -2.89 -13.53 -1.57
N LEU A 463 -2.46 -13.86 -0.37
CA LEU A 463 -1.82 -15.12 -0.01
C LEU A 463 -2.76 -15.91 0.91
N GLY A 464 -2.84 -17.21 0.72
CA GLY A 464 -3.63 -18.12 1.53
C GLY A 464 -2.94 -19.47 1.68
N TYR A 465 -3.65 -20.43 2.20
CA TYR A 465 -3.17 -21.81 2.35
C TYR A 465 -4.27 -22.84 2.06
N VAL A 466 -3.89 -24.09 1.90
CA VAL A 466 -4.80 -25.23 1.76
C VAL A 466 -4.95 -25.88 3.13
N ASP A 467 -6.19 -25.97 3.64
CA ASP A 467 -6.49 -26.64 4.92
C ASP A 467 -6.43 -28.18 4.77
N GLU A 468 -6.53 -28.91 5.89
CA GLU A 468 -6.51 -30.39 5.92
C GLU A 468 -7.64 -31.04 5.10
N ALA A 469 -8.71 -30.28 4.84
CA ALA A 469 -9.83 -30.73 4.00
C ALA A 469 -9.64 -30.38 2.50
N GLY A 470 -8.45 -29.89 2.10
CA GLY A 470 -8.11 -29.49 0.74
C GLY A 470 -8.74 -28.18 0.30
N ARG A 471 -9.30 -27.38 1.22
CA ARG A 471 -9.97 -26.13 0.90
C ARG A 471 -9.01 -24.95 1.00
N ARG A 472 -9.10 -24.02 0.04
CA ARG A 472 -8.34 -22.77 0.07
C ARG A 472 -8.85 -21.85 1.17
N ARG A 473 -7.95 -21.35 2.00
CA ARG A 473 -8.22 -20.40 3.09
C ARG A 473 -7.44 -19.11 2.85
N PHE A 474 -8.17 -18.01 2.85
CA PHE A 474 -7.62 -16.67 2.79
C PHE A 474 -8.02 -15.90 4.04
N TYR A 475 -7.22 -14.93 4.42
CA TYR A 475 -7.47 -14.13 5.61
C TYR A 475 -8.82 -13.43 5.56
N SER A 476 -9.57 -13.58 6.65
CA SER A 476 -10.78 -12.81 6.93
C SER A 476 -10.58 -12.03 8.22
N MET A 477 -10.87 -10.74 8.20
CA MET A 477 -10.60 -9.81 9.30
C MET A 477 -11.39 -10.07 10.59
N GLY A 478 -12.30 -11.01 10.62
CA GLY A 478 -13.14 -11.31 11.81
C GLY A 478 -12.47 -12.16 12.88
N ASP A 479 -11.36 -12.78 12.54
CA ASP A 479 -10.67 -13.72 13.43
C ASP A 479 -9.31 -13.13 13.82
N VAL A 480 -9.25 -12.65 15.06
CA VAL A 480 -8.03 -12.02 15.61
C VAL A 480 -6.91 -13.05 15.74
N GLU A 481 -7.23 -14.33 15.97
CA GLU A 481 -6.25 -15.40 16.03
C GLU A 481 -5.56 -15.63 14.68
N GLN A 482 -6.26 -15.33 13.57
CA GLN A 482 -5.74 -15.42 12.20
C GLN A 482 -5.03 -14.14 11.73
N PHE A 483 -4.93 -13.11 12.55
CA PHE A 483 -4.24 -11.87 12.17
C PHE A 483 -2.78 -12.12 11.80
N HIS A 484 -2.12 -13.02 12.52
CA HIS A 484 -0.77 -13.44 12.21
C HIS A 484 -0.78 -14.50 11.11
N PHE A 485 0.16 -14.37 10.19
CA PHE A 485 0.33 -15.34 9.12
C PHE A 485 0.63 -16.74 9.70
N PRO A 486 -0.09 -17.80 9.31
CA PRO A 486 0.14 -19.14 9.83
C PRO A 486 1.47 -19.71 9.32
N PRO A 487 2.49 -19.89 10.17
CA PRO A 487 3.83 -20.29 9.73
C PRO A 487 3.97 -21.78 9.38
N GLU A 488 3.01 -22.63 9.77
CA GLU A 488 3.13 -24.10 9.71
C GLU A 488 2.02 -24.74 8.88
N VAL A 489 1.97 -24.40 7.59
CA VAL A 489 1.08 -25.06 6.62
C VAL A 489 1.88 -25.70 5.50
N GLY A 490 1.39 -26.85 5.01
CA GLY A 490 2.09 -27.63 3.99
C GLY A 490 2.10 -26.96 2.62
N THR A 491 1.02 -26.28 2.25
CA THR A 491 0.82 -25.70 0.91
C THR A 491 0.21 -24.32 1.01
N TYR A 492 0.89 -23.35 0.41
CA TYR A 492 0.39 -21.97 0.24
C TYR A 492 -0.24 -21.80 -1.13
N VAL A 493 -1.17 -20.85 -1.23
CA VAL A 493 -1.88 -20.55 -2.48
C VAL A 493 -1.96 -19.04 -2.72
N LEU A 494 -1.79 -18.65 -3.99
CA LEU A 494 -2.05 -17.27 -4.42
C LEU A 494 -3.53 -17.10 -4.76
N HIS A 495 -4.09 -15.97 -4.38
CA HIS A 495 -5.47 -15.64 -4.73
C HIS A 495 -5.60 -15.46 -6.26
N PRO A 496 -6.67 -15.94 -6.92
CA PRO A 496 -6.86 -15.79 -8.36
C PRO A 496 -6.75 -14.34 -8.84
N CYS A 497 -7.22 -13.36 -8.07
CA CYS A 497 -7.05 -11.94 -8.40
C CYS A 497 -5.56 -11.58 -8.57
N LEU A 498 -4.67 -12.07 -7.70
CA LEU A 498 -3.24 -11.82 -7.79
C LEU A 498 -2.63 -12.53 -8.99
N VAL A 499 -3.03 -13.78 -9.23
CA VAL A 499 -2.56 -14.59 -10.38
C VAL A 499 -2.84 -13.87 -11.71
N TYR A 500 -4.05 -13.35 -11.91
CA TYR A 500 -4.40 -12.62 -13.13
C TYR A 500 -3.76 -11.24 -13.23
N THR A 501 -3.49 -10.59 -12.10
CA THR A 501 -2.85 -9.27 -12.07
C THR A 501 -1.36 -9.37 -12.41
N VAL A 502 -0.66 -10.35 -11.82
CA VAL A 502 0.78 -10.53 -12.02
C VAL A 502 1.06 -11.12 -13.40
N GLY A 503 0.24 -12.10 -13.85
CA GLY A 503 0.45 -12.82 -15.10
C GLY A 503 1.66 -13.76 -15.08
N GLY A 504 1.68 -14.70 -16.01
CA GLY A 504 2.78 -15.67 -16.12
C GLY A 504 2.84 -16.74 -15.02
N ILE A 505 1.89 -16.74 -14.09
CA ILE A 505 1.79 -17.72 -13.02
C ILE A 505 1.03 -18.95 -13.54
N ARG A 506 1.59 -20.14 -13.34
CA ARG A 506 0.98 -21.41 -13.77
C ARG A 506 0.07 -21.97 -12.69
N HIS A 507 -1.10 -22.49 -13.09
CA HIS A 507 -1.95 -23.27 -12.20
C HIS A 507 -1.40 -24.69 -12.01
N VAL A 508 -1.24 -25.09 -10.75
CA VAL A 508 -0.85 -26.46 -10.37
C VAL A 508 -2.10 -27.23 -10.00
N ARG A 509 -2.40 -28.33 -10.74
CA ARG A 509 -3.52 -29.24 -10.42
C ARG A 509 -3.02 -30.36 -9.49
N ASP A 510 -3.86 -30.77 -8.54
CA ASP A 510 -3.58 -31.89 -7.63
C ASP A 510 -3.75 -33.29 -8.29
N ASP A 511 -3.46 -33.45 -9.57
CA ASP A 511 -3.55 -34.74 -10.26
C ASP A 511 -2.55 -35.80 -9.71
N ALA A 512 -1.82 -35.50 -8.64
CA ALA A 512 -0.78 -36.37 -8.06
C ALA A 512 -1.29 -37.35 -7.00
N ALA A 513 -2.59 -37.45 -6.70
CA ALA A 513 -3.11 -38.40 -5.72
C ALA A 513 -3.35 -39.84 -6.27
N SER A 514 -3.11 -40.11 -7.56
CA SER A 514 -3.37 -41.43 -8.17
C SER A 514 -2.23 -42.06 -9.02
N ALA A 515 -1.05 -41.46 -9.07
CA ALA A 515 0.12 -42.07 -9.70
C ALA A 515 1.14 -42.47 -8.63
N GLY A 516 1.27 -43.78 -8.42
CA GLY A 516 2.23 -44.36 -7.49
C GLY A 516 3.67 -43.92 -7.76
N ALA A 517 4.42 -43.88 -6.67
CA ALA A 517 5.86 -43.68 -6.55
C ALA A 517 6.67 -43.91 -7.83
N GLY A 518 7.13 -42.89 -8.48
CA GLY A 518 8.08 -43.00 -9.58
C GLY A 518 7.97 -41.90 -10.63
N ASP A 519 8.13 -40.70 -10.27
CA ASP A 519 8.85 -39.64 -10.99
C ASP A 519 8.68 -38.29 -10.25
N ALA A 520 9.46 -38.09 -9.22
CA ALA A 520 9.63 -36.81 -8.60
C ALA A 520 10.38 -35.91 -9.59
N ARG A 521 9.65 -35.27 -10.50
CA ARG A 521 10.14 -34.06 -11.15
C ARG A 521 10.21 -32.99 -10.07
N ARG A 522 11.42 -32.87 -9.57
CA ARG A 522 11.85 -31.83 -8.66
C ARG A 522 11.26 -30.49 -9.07
N THR A 523 10.33 -29.99 -8.29
CA THR A 523 10.14 -28.56 -8.12
C THR A 523 11.51 -28.03 -7.74
N ARG A 524 12.12 -27.29 -8.65
CA ARG A 524 13.40 -26.64 -8.41
C ARG A 524 13.17 -25.66 -7.27
N PRO A 525 13.83 -25.78 -6.11
CA PRO A 525 13.75 -24.75 -5.08
C PRO A 525 14.18 -23.43 -5.71
N LEU A 526 13.57 -22.33 -5.30
CA LEU A 526 14.13 -21.02 -5.55
C LEU A 526 15.56 -21.04 -5.00
N PRO A 527 16.55 -20.59 -5.75
CA PRO A 527 17.94 -20.68 -5.31
C PRO A 527 18.09 -19.84 -4.03
N SER A 528 18.43 -20.51 -2.93
CA SER A 528 19.08 -19.86 -1.79
C SER A 528 20.38 -19.25 -2.30
N SER A 529 20.76 -18.09 -1.80
CA SER A 529 22.00 -17.30 -1.97
C SER A 529 23.06 -17.64 -3.04
N ASP A 530 22.91 -18.77 -3.76
CA ASP A 530 23.79 -19.24 -4.84
C ASP A 530 23.32 -18.78 -6.23
N LEU A 531 22.75 -17.61 -6.34
CA LEU A 531 22.31 -17.01 -7.61
C LEU A 531 23.47 -16.61 -8.55
N LEU A 532 24.69 -17.06 -8.26
CA LEU A 532 25.89 -16.75 -9.03
C LEU A 532 26.65 -17.96 -9.62
N ALA A 533 26.09 -19.18 -9.55
CA ALA A 533 26.76 -20.33 -10.19
C ALA A 533 25.93 -20.87 -11.35
N VAL A 534 26.33 -20.57 -12.55
CA VAL A 534 25.79 -21.16 -13.80
C VAL A 534 26.61 -22.39 -14.19
N PRO A 535 26.00 -23.59 -14.39
CA PRO A 535 26.60 -24.59 -15.22
C PRO A 535 26.25 -24.36 -16.69
N ALA A 536 27.27 -24.26 -17.54
CA ALA A 536 27.12 -24.29 -18.96
C ALA A 536 26.64 -25.69 -19.43
N GLU A 537 25.60 -25.77 -20.28
CA GLU A 537 25.55 -26.61 -21.46
C GLU A 537 24.28 -26.40 -22.30
N ALA A 538 24.51 -26.10 -23.46
CA ALA A 538 24.07 -26.24 -24.84
C ALA A 538 22.65 -26.75 -25.16
N GLY A 539 22.03 -26.09 -26.13
CA GLY A 539 21.02 -26.64 -27.03
C GLY A 539 19.88 -25.69 -27.44
N SER A 540 20.05 -24.98 -28.53
CA SER A 540 19.04 -24.16 -29.24
C SER A 540 17.97 -25.04 -29.93
N PRO A 541 16.88 -24.50 -30.57
CA PRO A 541 16.55 -23.11 -30.91
C PRO A 541 15.05 -22.69 -30.79
N ALA A 542 14.83 -21.42 -31.05
CA ALA A 542 13.66 -20.76 -31.64
C ALA A 542 12.59 -20.18 -30.71
N GLY A 543 12.60 -18.85 -30.68
CA GLY A 543 11.53 -18.01 -30.17
C GLY A 543 12.05 -16.93 -29.22
N ALA A 544 12.83 -15.95 -29.72
CA ALA A 544 13.37 -14.85 -28.93
C ALA A 544 12.24 -14.10 -28.22
N LYS A 545 12.22 -14.20 -26.91
CA LYS A 545 11.49 -13.26 -26.05
C LYS A 545 12.38 -12.03 -25.84
N ALA A 546 11.79 -10.84 -25.84
CA ALA A 546 12.48 -9.61 -25.52
C ALA A 546 13.35 -9.76 -24.26
N GLY A 547 14.64 -9.40 -24.33
CA GLY A 547 15.57 -9.38 -23.20
C GLY A 547 16.44 -10.62 -22.96
N ASP A 548 16.32 -11.71 -23.73
CA ASP A 548 17.18 -12.88 -23.64
C ASP A 548 18.10 -12.97 -24.86
N TYR A 549 19.30 -12.39 -24.74
CA TYR A 549 20.34 -12.49 -25.75
C TYR A 549 21.31 -13.63 -25.42
N THR A 550 21.78 -14.31 -26.46
CA THR A 550 22.72 -15.44 -26.36
C THR A 550 24.06 -15.09 -27.03
N VAL A 551 25.10 -15.86 -26.72
CA VAL A 551 26.41 -15.70 -27.36
C VAL A 551 26.28 -15.76 -28.89
N GLY A 552 26.82 -14.75 -29.56
CA GLY A 552 26.74 -14.57 -30.99
C GLY A 552 25.61 -13.67 -31.47
N ASP A 553 24.67 -13.27 -30.59
CA ASP A 553 23.68 -12.26 -30.93
C ASP A 553 24.34 -10.88 -31.03
N VAL A 554 23.83 -10.03 -31.91
CA VAL A 554 24.35 -8.66 -32.10
C VAL A 554 23.30 -7.66 -31.73
N ILE A 555 23.61 -6.79 -30.77
CA ILE A 555 22.74 -5.70 -30.33
C ILE A 555 23.06 -4.45 -31.14
N ASP A 556 22.03 -3.79 -31.70
CA ASP A 556 22.10 -2.58 -32.53
C ASP A 556 23.08 -2.69 -33.74
N GLY A 557 23.28 -3.92 -34.24
CA GLY A 557 24.18 -4.17 -35.35
C GLY A 557 25.65 -3.82 -35.06
N ARG A 558 26.03 -3.64 -33.79
CA ARG A 558 27.36 -3.17 -33.36
C ARG A 558 27.98 -4.02 -32.26
N PHE A 559 27.20 -4.49 -31.30
CA PHE A 559 27.71 -5.15 -30.08
C PHE A 559 27.43 -6.64 -30.13
N GLU A 560 28.44 -7.44 -30.51
CA GLU A 560 28.36 -8.92 -30.53
C GLU A 560 28.49 -9.48 -29.07
N ILE A 561 27.56 -10.28 -28.63
CA ILE A 561 27.61 -10.92 -27.30
C ILE A 561 28.63 -12.04 -27.28
N LEU A 562 29.65 -11.87 -26.45
CA LEU A 562 30.71 -12.87 -26.24
C LEU A 562 30.40 -13.79 -25.06
N GLN A 563 29.80 -13.24 -23.99
CA GLN A 563 29.56 -13.98 -22.77
C GLN A 563 28.46 -13.28 -21.93
N PHE A 564 27.61 -14.08 -21.30
CA PHE A 564 26.78 -13.58 -20.21
C PHE A 564 27.62 -13.49 -18.93
N VAL A 565 27.70 -12.32 -18.31
CA VAL A 565 28.52 -12.06 -17.12
C VAL A 565 27.72 -12.23 -15.85
N GLY A 566 26.47 -11.71 -15.82
CA GLY A 566 25.63 -11.82 -14.64
C GLY A 566 24.30 -11.09 -14.81
N GLN A 567 23.42 -11.31 -13.84
CA GLN A 567 22.12 -10.66 -13.80
C GLN A 567 21.91 -10.03 -12.41
N GLY A 568 21.60 -8.73 -12.39
CA GLY A 568 21.12 -8.01 -11.21
C GLY A 568 19.59 -7.93 -11.20
N GLY A 569 19.02 -7.32 -10.15
CA GLY A 569 17.55 -7.19 -10.00
C GLY A 569 16.84 -6.49 -11.16
N PHE A 570 17.52 -5.58 -11.85
CA PHE A 570 16.94 -4.76 -12.92
C PHE A 570 17.76 -4.76 -14.22
N SER A 571 18.82 -5.55 -14.30
CA SER A 571 19.71 -5.56 -15.45
C SER A 571 20.42 -6.89 -15.65
N LYS A 572 20.78 -7.16 -16.91
CA LYS A 572 21.66 -8.23 -17.31
C LYS A 572 22.96 -7.64 -17.84
N VAL A 573 24.08 -8.22 -17.49
CA VAL A 573 25.40 -7.78 -17.92
C VAL A 573 26.00 -8.80 -18.85
N TYR A 574 26.45 -8.34 -20.01
CA TYR A 574 27.10 -9.14 -21.04
C TYR A 574 28.49 -8.61 -21.32
N ARG A 575 29.45 -9.50 -21.59
CA ARG A 575 30.70 -9.14 -22.26
C ARG A 575 30.42 -9.14 -23.75
N VAL A 576 30.71 -8.03 -24.39
CA VAL A 576 30.45 -7.83 -25.83
C VAL A 576 31.70 -7.37 -26.53
N ARG A 577 31.78 -7.64 -27.85
CA ARG A 577 32.73 -7.00 -28.74
C ARG A 577 32.06 -5.82 -29.43
N ASP A 578 32.68 -4.67 -29.41
CA ASP A 578 32.29 -3.51 -30.19
C ASP A 578 32.91 -3.63 -31.57
N ASP A 579 32.15 -3.97 -32.60
CA ASP A 579 32.64 -4.20 -33.96
C ASP A 579 33.20 -2.93 -34.63
N VAL A 580 32.89 -1.75 -34.08
CA VAL A 580 33.38 -0.45 -34.62
C VAL A 580 34.77 -0.11 -34.06
N GLU A 581 34.98 -0.35 -32.76
CA GLU A 581 36.22 -0.04 -32.05
C GLU A 581 37.16 -1.24 -31.93
N ASP A 582 36.68 -2.45 -32.24
CA ASP A 582 37.35 -3.75 -32.07
C ASP A 582 37.87 -3.96 -30.65
N GLU A 583 37.07 -3.56 -29.67
CA GLU A 583 37.38 -3.68 -28.26
C GLU A 583 36.30 -4.42 -27.50
N GLU A 584 36.71 -5.08 -26.43
CA GLU A 584 35.75 -5.72 -25.51
C GLU A 584 35.17 -4.70 -24.54
N ARG A 585 33.84 -4.78 -24.36
CA ARG A 585 33.05 -3.90 -23.52
C ARG A 585 32.15 -4.70 -22.59
N ALA A 586 31.67 -4.07 -21.55
CA ALA A 586 30.54 -4.56 -20.75
C ALA A 586 29.26 -3.87 -21.23
N LEU A 587 28.26 -4.66 -21.58
CA LEU A 587 26.92 -4.21 -21.94
C LEU A 587 25.97 -4.54 -20.79
N LYS A 588 25.46 -3.50 -20.12
CA LYS A 588 24.43 -3.63 -19.09
C LYS A 588 23.07 -3.34 -19.72
N LEU A 589 22.25 -4.37 -19.92
CA LEU A 589 20.89 -4.28 -20.44
C LEU A 589 19.91 -4.12 -19.29
N PHE A 590 19.13 -3.07 -19.31
CA PHE A 590 18.09 -2.83 -18.29
C PHE A 590 16.82 -3.56 -18.68
N VAL A 591 16.34 -4.42 -17.80
CA VAL A 591 15.07 -5.12 -18.00
C VAL A 591 13.93 -4.11 -17.89
N SER A 592 12.90 -4.25 -18.70
CA SER A 592 11.75 -3.34 -18.90
C SER A 592 11.05 -2.83 -17.62
N ALA A 593 11.36 -3.37 -16.43
CA ALA A 593 10.88 -2.93 -15.13
C ALA A 593 11.62 -1.72 -14.54
N ALA A 594 12.83 -1.38 -15.04
CA ALA A 594 13.52 -0.17 -14.64
C ALA A 594 12.87 1.02 -15.37
N GLY A 595 12.16 1.88 -14.65
CA GLY A 595 11.51 3.05 -15.26
C GLY A 595 12.52 3.92 -16.05
N ASP A 596 12.13 4.39 -17.22
CA ASP A 596 12.95 5.22 -18.14
C ASP A 596 13.72 6.34 -17.44
N GLU A 597 13.14 6.91 -16.39
CA GLU A 597 13.72 8.04 -15.65
C GLU A 597 14.83 7.61 -14.67
N ALA A 598 14.71 6.44 -14.04
CA ALA A 598 15.76 5.89 -13.19
C ALA A 598 17.01 5.54 -14.00
N VAL A 599 16.81 4.90 -15.16
CA VAL A 599 17.90 4.57 -16.10
C VAL A 599 18.59 5.83 -16.64
N ARG A 600 17.82 6.86 -17.02
CA ARG A 600 18.38 8.14 -17.47
C ARG A 600 19.19 8.85 -16.39
N ARG A 601 18.76 8.77 -15.12
CA ARG A 601 19.50 9.34 -13.99
C ARG A 601 20.83 8.63 -13.77
N GLU A 602 20.85 7.31 -13.78
CA GLU A 602 22.06 6.49 -13.65
C GLU A 602 23.07 6.82 -14.76
N ILE A 603 22.62 6.79 -16.02
CA ILE A 603 23.43 7.13 -17.18
C ILE A 603 23.99 8.57 -17.07
N GLY A 604 23.14 9.52 -16.69
CA GLY A 604 23.53 10.93 -16.55
C GLY A 604 24.53 11.17 -15.41
N ALA A 605 24.48 10.36 -14.36
CA ALA A 605 25.42 10.40 -13.26
C ALA A 605 26.79 9.82 -13.65
N LEU A 606 26.81 8.63 -14.22
CA LEU A 606 28.04 7.92 -14.62
C LEU A 606 28.83 8.64 -15.70
N ARG A 607 28.19 9.28 -16.67
CA ARG A 607 28.85 10.02 -17.75
C ARG A 607 29.68 11.24 -17.29
N LYS A 608 29.43 11.71 -16.07
CA LYS A 608 30.14 12.87 -15.50
C LYS A 608 31.40 12.49 -14.74
N ILE A 609 31.59 11.20 -14.45
CA ILE A 609 32.70 10.72 -13.63
C ILE A 609 33.78 10.16 -14.59
N ASP A 610 34.97 10.73 -14.55
CA ASP A 610 36.18 10.22 -15.22
C ASP A 610 37.25 10.04 -14.15
N HIS A 611 37.36 8.84 -13.60
CA HIS A 611 38.28 8.51 -12.51
C HIS A 611 38.83 7.08 -12.66
N PRO A 612 40.13 6.82 -12.42
CA PRO A 612 40.73 5.49 -12.63
C PRO A 612 40.09 4.39 -11.79
N ASN A 613 39.59 4.73 -10.59
CA ASN A 613 38.95 3.78 -9.67
C ASN A 613 37.42 3.73 -9.78
N VAL A 614 36.84 4.30 -10.84
CA VAL A 614 35.41 4.22 -11.18
C VAL A 614 35.25 3.61 -12.56
N VAL A 615 34.23 2.78 -12.75
CA VAL A 615 33.93 2.20 -14.08
C VAL A 615 33.65 3.30 -15.11
N LYS A 616 34.32 3.24 -16.24
CA LYS A 616 34.16 4.23 -17.33
C LYS A 616 32.99 3.85 -18.21
N VAL A 617 32.06 4.78 -18.42
CA VAL A 617 30.91 4.62 -19.29
C VAL A 617 31.17 5.33 -20.63
N PHE A 618 30.96 4.60 -21.72
CA PHE A 618 31.19 5.11 -23.10
C PHE A 618 29.88 5.52 -23.77
N TRP A 619 28.86 4.63 -23.70
CA TRP A 619 27.66 4.78 -24.50
C TRP A 619 26.41 4.33 -23.73
N ALA A 620 25.26 4.85 -24.09
CA ALA A 620 23.96 4.36 -23.64
C ALA A 620 22.90 4.71 -24.68
N ASP A 621 22.07 3.73 -25.00
CA ASP A 621 20.97 3.86 -25.96
C ASP A 621 19.85 2.85 -25.66
N LYS A 622 18.88 2.76 -26.56
CA LYS A 622 17.82 1.75 -26.52
C LYS A 622 18.03 0.76 -27.66
N THR A 623 17.82 -0.52 -27.36
CA THR A 623 17.76 -1.56 -28.39
C THR A 623 16.56 -1.35 -29.33
N ASP A 624 16.54 -2.01 -30.48
CA ASP A 624 15.38 -2.03 -31.40
C ASP A 624 14.08 -2.50 -30.70
N ALA A 625 14.18 -3.29 -29.62
CA ALA A 625 13.07 -3.70 -28.77
C ALA A 625 12.63 -2.62 -27.77
N GLY A 626 13.31 -1.47 -27.71
CA GLY A 626 13.02 -0.34 -26.82
C GLY A 626 13.60 -0.47 -25.41
N GLU A 627 14.46 -1.44 -25.16
CA GLU A 627 15.12 -1.66 -23.87
C GLU A 627 16.38 -0.78 -23.76
N TRP A 628 16.59 -0.16 -22.60
CA TRP A 628 17.81 0.61 -22.36
C TRP A 628 19.02 -0.30 -22.18
N TYR A 629 20.14 0.08 -22.75
CA TYR A 629 21.43 -0.51 -22.47
C TYR A 629 22.51 0.54 -22.23
N LEU A 630 23.55 0.14 -21.49
CA LEU A 630 24.71 0.97 -21.15
C LEU A 630 25.97 0.19 -21.51
N ILE A 631 26.89 0.85 -22.23
CA ILE A 631 28.20 0.31 -22.58
C ILE A 631 29.25 0.94 -21.69
N SER A 632 30.02 0.11 -21.01
CA SER A 632 31.13 0.52 -20.16
C SER A 632 32.41 -0.27 -20.48
N GLU A 633 33.53 0.14 -19.90
CA GLU A 633 34.74 -0.68 -19.92
C GLU A 633 34.44 -2.09 -19.38
N PHE A 634 35.01 -3.10 -20.02
CA PHE A 634 35.03 -4.46 -19.44
C PHE A 634 36.22 -4.55 -18.49
N ILE A 635 35.95 -4.85 -17.22
CA ILE A 635 36.99 -4.94 -16.20
C ILE A 635 37.36 -6.40 -16.01
N ASP A 636 38.58 -6.75 -16.39
CA ASP A 636 39.16 -8.07 -16.13
C ASP A 636 39.67 -8.13 -14.69
N GLY A 637 38.84 -8.68 -13.79
CA GLY A 637 39.10 -8.73 -12.36
C GLY A 637 38.09 -9.58 -11.64
N GLU A 638 38.31 -9.79 -10.35
CA GLU A 638 37.43 -10.53 -9.46
C GLU A 638 36.73 -9.56 -8.51
N SER A 639 35.44 -9.75 -8.25
CA SER A 639 34.79 -8.92 -7.25
C SER A 639 35.39 -9.18 -5.85
N LEU A 640 35.39 -8.12 -5.03
CA LEU A 640 35.84 -8.26 -3.63
C LEU A 640 34.98 -9.28 -2.87
N ASP A 641 33.72 -9.43 -3.25
CA ASP A 641 32.80 -10.42 -2.71
C ASP A 641 33.23 -11.86 -3.03
N GLU A 642 33.53 -12.13 -4.29
CA GLU A 642 34.05 -13.44 -4.72
C GLU A 642 35.39 -13.75 -4.06
N PHE A 643 36.26 -12.72 -3.95
CA PHE A 643 37.55 -12.86 -3.28
C PHE A 643 37.39 -13.30 -1.82
N VAL A 644 36.50 -12.66 -1.06
CA VAL A 644 36.25 -12.96 0.36
C VAL A 644 35.48 -14.29 0.53
N SER A 645 34.51 -14.55 -0.32
CA SER A 645 33.71 -15.80 -0.31
C SER A 645 34.54 -17.04 -0.65
N GLY A 646 35.64 -16.86 -1.40
CA GLY A 646 36.64 -17.90 -1.67
C GLY A 646 37.59 -18.22 -0.50
N GLU A 647 37.26 -17.83 0.75
CA GLU A 647 38.08 -17.97 1.97
C GLU A 647 39.43 -17.28 1.88
N ARG A 648 39.65 -16.38 0.91
CA ARG A 648 40.86 -15.58 0.78
C ARG A 648 40.71 -14.29 1.62
N ARG A 649 41.84 -13.82 2.15
CA ARG A 649 41.89 -12.57 2.94
C ARG A 649 42.89 -11.63 2.32
N LEU A 650 42.51 -10.36 2.18
CA LEU A 650 43.47 -9.30 1.91
C LEU A 650 44.42 -9.18 3.06
N ARG A 651 45.72 -8.98 2.78
CA ARG A 651 46.68 -8.56 3.78
C ARG A 651 46.36 -7.12 4.20
N ASP A 652 46.75 -6.77 5.42
CA ASP A 652 46.43 -5.44 5.97
C ASP A 652 46.76 -4.30 5.00
N ARG A 653 47.92 -4.40 4.33
CA ARG A 653 48.32 -3.40 3.33
C ARG A 653 47.42 -3.38 2.10
N GLU A 654 47.05 -4.54 1.59
CA GLU A 654 46.14 -4.66 0.42
C GLU A 654 44.75 -4.12 0.76
N ALA A 655 44.29 -4.37 1.99
CA ALA A 655 43.00 -3.83 2.45
C ALA A 655 43.06 -2.29 2.57
N VAL A 656 44.13 -1.74 3.02
CA VAL A 656 44.36 -0.27 3.07
C VAL A 656 44.43 0.31 1.66
N ASP A 657 45.13 -0.34 0.74
CA ASP A 657 45.26 0.13 -0.65
C ASP A 657 43.87 0.12 -1.32
N VAL A 658 43.05 -0.92 -1.15
CA VAL A 658 41.66 -0.97 -1.66
C VAL A 658 40.81 0.13 -1.02
N ALA A 659 40.93 0.37 0.28
CA ALA A 659 40.19 1.43 0.94
C ALA A 659 40.57 2.82 0.42
N LEU A 660 41.85 3.07 0.16
CA LEU A 660 42.34 4.33 -0.40
C LEU A 660 41.85 4.54 -1.82
N ASP A 661 41.86 3.51 -2.66
CA ASP A 661 41.30 3.54 -4.02
C ASP A 661 39.81 3.93 -4.03
N LEU A 662 39.04 3.34 -3.12
CA LEU A 662 37.61 3.64 -2.98
C LEU A 662 37.37 5.07 -2.45
N LEU A 663 38.17 5.51 -1.48
CA LEU A 663 38.07 6.88 -0.95
C LEU A 663 38.43 7.92 -2.03
N ASP A 664 39.46 7.65 -2.83
CA ASP A 664 39.86 8.51 -3.93
C ASP A 664 38.76 8.59 -5.00
N ALA A 665 38.15 7.45 -5.35
CA ALA A 665 36.98 7.41 -6.20
C ALA A 665 35.84 8.28 -5.65
N LEU A 666 35.52 8.15 -4.36
CA LEU A 666 34.43 8.88 -3.71
C LEU A 666 34.66 10.38 -3.69
N VAL A 667 35.89 10.83 -3.44
CA VAL A 667 36.28 12.27 -3.46
C VAL A 667 36.02 12.89 -4.83
N SER A 668 36.11 12.11 -5.92
CA SER A 668 35.92 12.62 -7.27
C SER A 668 34.49 13.07 -7.58
N PHE A 669 33.49 12.49 -6.90
CA PHE A 669 32.07 12.76 -7.17
C PHE A 669 31.23 13.07 -5.91
N HIS A 670 31.68 12.75 -4.69
CA HIS A 670 31.00 13.19 -3.47
C HIS A 670 31.26 14.69 -3.23
N PRO A 671 30.26 15.44 -2.79
CA PRO A 671 30.47 16.82 -2.37
C PRO A 671 31.13 16.89 -1.00
N ASP A 672 31.82 17.99 -0.69
CA ASP A 672 32.13 18.33 0.69
C ASP A 672 30.85 18.70 1.44
N GLY A 673 30.29 17.71 2.14
CA GLY A 673 29.01 17.85 2.86
C GLY A 673 29.04 18.90 3.98
N VAL A 674 30.21 19.10 4.61
CA VAL A 674 30.37 20.12 5.66
C VAL A 674 30.30 21.51 5.03
N ARG A 675 31.05 21.72 3.95
CA ARG A 675 31.08 22.98 3.23
C ARG A 675 29.74 23.29 2.59
N LEU A 676 29.07 22.30 2.01
CA LEU A 676 27.74 22.44 1.43
C LEU A 676 26.72 22.89 2.48
N LYS A 677 26.68 22.26 3.65
CA LYS A 677 25.79 22.66 4.77
C LYS A 677 26.07 24.09 5.25
N GLN A 678 27.33 24.53 5.29
CA GLN A 678 27.69 25.90 5.63
C GLN A 678 27.16 26.91 4.59
N LEU A 679 27.29 26.60 3.30
CA LEU A 679 26.82 27.46 2.23
C LEU A 679 25.26 27.49 2.17
N GLU A 680 24.62 26.37 2.43
CA GLU A 680 23.16 26.30 2.55
C GLU A 680 22.61 27.10 3.73
N ALA A 681 23.32 27.09 4.88
CA ALA A 681 22.96 27.92 6.01
C ALA A 681 23.06 29.42 5.64
N LYS A 682 24.18 29.87 5.04
CA LYS A 682 24.35 31.25 4.56
C LYS A 682 23.27 31.64 3.54
N ARG A 683 22.91 30.74 2.62
CA ARG A 683 21.85 30.99 1.63
C ARG A 683 20.49 31.19 2.29
N ARG A 684 20.20 30.40 3.32
CA ARG A 684 18.93 30.47 4.07
C ARG A 684 18.79 31.80 4.81
N ASP A 685 19.94 32.30 5.33
CA ASP A 685 20.02 33.58 6.04
C ASP A 685 20.05 34.79 5.07
N GLY A 686 20.06 34.56 3.76
CA GLY A 686 20.09 35.61 2.75
C GLY A 686 21.45 36.30 2.57
N ASP A 687 22.52 35.74 3.13
CA ASP A 687 23.87 36.29 3.21
C ASP A 687 24.89 35.46 2.39
N LEU A 688 24.52 35.07 1.14
CA LEU A 688 25.40 34.27 0.27
C LEU A 688 26.09 35.14 -0.79
N PRO A 689 27.39 35.46 -0.64
CA PRO A 689 28.16 36.20 -1.63
C PRO A 689 28.21 35.48 -3.00
N GLU A 690 28.45 36.21 -4.07
CA GLU A 690 28.49 35.67 -5.44
C GLU A 690 29.53 34.55 -5.60
N ALA A 691 30.65 34.65 -4.93
CA ALA A 691 31.70 33.61 -4.92
C ALA A 691 31.21 32.33 -4.22
N ASP A 692 30.58 32.47 -3.06
CA ASP A 692 30.00 31.35 -2.30
C ASP A 692 28.81 30.74 -3.05
N SER A 693 28.06 31.53 -3.83
CA SER A 693 26.96 31.05 -4.68
C SER A 693 27.49 30.17 -5.83
N ARG A 694 28.61 30.53 -6.44
CA ARG A 694 29.28 29.70 -7.47
C ARG A 694 29.80 28.39 -6.87
N GLU A 695 30.49 28.47 -5.75
CA GLU A 695 30.97 27.29 -5.02
C GLU A 695 29.80 26.36 -4.60
N TRP A 696 28.73 26.92 -4.12
CA TRP A 696 27.50 26.14 -3.78
C TRP A 696 26.93 25.41 -5.00
N LEU A 697 26.85 26.07 -6.17
CA LEU A 697 26.40 25.44 -7.40
C LEU A 697 27.35 24.33 -7.87
N GLU A 698 28.66 24.55 -7.78
CA GLU A 698 29.68 23.55 -8.14
C GLU A 698 29.61 22.33 -7.23
N LEU A 699 29.52 22.52 -5.92
CA LEU A 699 29.39 21.41 -4.95
C LEU A 699 28.07 20.66 -5.14
N LYS A 700 27.00 21.35 -5.49
CA LYS A 700 25.71 20.73 -5.76
C LYS A 700 25.66 19.96 -7.09
N ASP A 701 26.35 20.45 -8.13
CA ASP A 701 26.43 19.76 -9.43
C ASP A 701 27.39 18.56 -9.41
N LYS A 702 28.45 18.60 -8.59
CA LYS A 702 29.31 17.45 -8.28
C LYS A 702 28.69 16.45 -7.33
N GLY A 703 27.66 16.85 -6.60
CA GLY A 703 27.09 16.08 -5.51
C GLY A 703 26.36 14.82 -5.92
N LEU A 704 27.09 13.75 -6.21
CA LEU A 704 26.57 12.42 -6.42
C LEU A 704 26.87 11.55 -5.19
N VAL A 705 25.89 10.81 -4.69
CA VAL A 705 26.06 9.84 -3.59
C VAL A 705 25.83 8.44 -4.15
N HIS A 706 26.78 7.53 -3.97
CA HIS A 706 26.73 6.17 -4.54
C HIS A 706 25.65 5.30 -3.91
N ARG A 707 25.50 5.32 -2.59
CA ARG A 707 24.49 4.62 -1.75
C ARG A 707 24.56 3.10 -1.70
N ASP A 708 25.35 2.43 -2.50
CA ASP A 708 25.47 0.96 -2.50
C ASP A 708 26.93 0.49 -2.58
N ILE A 709 27.78 1.02 -1.71
CA ILE A 709 29.17 0.54 -1.60
C ILE A 709 29.17 -0.77 -0.82
N LYS A 710 29.48 -1.86 -1.55
CA LYS A 710 29.55 -3.22 -1.00
C LYS A 710 30.59 -4.04 -1.76
N PRO A 711 31.08 -5.15 -1.20
CA PRO A 711 32.10 -5.98 -1.85
C PRO A 711 31.74 -6.44 -3.27
N LEU A 712 30.46 -6.70 -3.53
CA LEU A 712 29.98 -7.09 -4.87
C LEU A 712 30.18 -6.01 -5.92
N ASN A 713 30.14 -4.72 -5.51
CA ASN A 713 30.30 -3.56 -6.40
C ASN A 713 31.75 -3.04 -6.46
N VAL A 714 32.72 -3.81 -5.97
CA VAL A 714 34.14 -3.49 -6.01
C VAL A 714 34.88 -4.61 -6.74
N VAL A 715 35.55 -4.30 -7.84
CA VAL A 715 36.37 -5.25 -8.58
C VAL A 715 37.84 -5.00 -8.32
N LEU A 716 38.54 -6.06 -7.93
CA LEU A 716 40.00 -6.04 -7.73
C LEU A 716 40.68 -6.30 -9.09
N THR A 717 41.48 -5.35 -9.53
CA THR A 717 42.27 -5.45 -10.75
C THR A 717 43.76 -5.49 -10.46
N ARG A 718 44.58 -5.69 -11.47
CA ARG A 718 46.05 -5.63 -11.32
C ARG A 718 46.55 -4.24 -10.98
N THR A 719 45.79 -3.22 -11.26
CA THR A 719 46.17 -1.79 -11.08
C THR A 719 45.47 -1.11 -9.90
N GLY A 720 44.64 -1.83 -9.14
CA GLY A 720 43.89 -1.30 -8.01
C GLY A 720 42.44 -1.73 -8.01
N ALA A 721 41.65 -1.19 -7.07
CA ALA A 721 40.24 -1.44 -6.98
C ALA A 721 39.43 -0.49 -7.85
N LYS A 722 38.35 -0.99 -8.48
CA LYS A 722 37.39 -0.18 -9.23
C LYS A 722 35.99 -0.33 -8.69
N LEU A 723 35.30 0.81 -8.54
CA LEU A 723 33.93 0.90 -8.07
C LEU A 723 32.96 0.78 -9.26
N LEU A 724 31.99 -0.13 -9.13
CA LEU A 724 30.94 -0.41 -10.09
C LEU A 724 29.58 0.09 -9.57
N ASP A 725 28.59 0.02 -10.44
CA ASP A 725 27.16 -0.05 -10.18
C ASP A 725 26.55 1.12 -9.38
N PHE A 726 26.22 2.17 -10.09
CA PHE A 726 25.59 3.38 -9.55
C PHE A 726 24.05 3.34 -9.62
N ASN A 727 23.44 2.17 -9.59
CA ASN A 727 21.98 1.94 -9.76
C ASN A 727 21.08 2.81 -8.88
N ILE A 728 21.58 3.20 -7.74
CA ILE A 728 20.85 3.97 -6.73
C ILE A 728 21.53 5.29 -6.37
N ALA A 729 22.53 5.66 -7.17
CA ALA A 729 23.17 6.95 -6.98
C ALA A 729 22.16 8.09 -7.20
N SER A 730 22.21 9.09 -6.34
CA SER A 730 21.38 10.28 -6.42
C SER A 730 22.22 11.53 -6.26
N ARG A 731 21.73 12.66 -6.78
CA ARG A 731 22.33 13.95 -6.49
C ARG A 731 22.08 14.35 -5.05
N VAL A 732 23.01 15.09 -4.47
CA VAL A 732 22.81 15.71 -3.16
C VAL A 732 21.62 16.68 -3.25
N GLY A 733 20.62 16.46 -2.40
CA GLY A 733 19.37 17.22 -2.40
C GLY A 733 18.25 16.59 -3.21
N ASP A 734 18.50 15.48 -3.94
CA ASP A 734 17.40 14.67 -4.44
C ASP A 734 16.67 14.02 -3.24
N PRO A 735 15.34 14.02 -3.25
CA PRO A 735 14.59 13.38 -2.17
C PRO A 735 15.02 11.92 -2.04
N VAL A 736 15.34 11.50 -0.81
CA VAL A 736 15.68 10.11 -0.50
C VAL A 736 14.39 9.29 -0.54
N HIS A 737 14.06 8.73 -1.71
CA HIS A 737 12.84 7.97 -1.91
C HIS A 737 12.92 6.51 -1.46
N THR A 738 14.14 6.03 -1.16
CA THR A 738 14.35 4.68 -0.67
C THR A 738 15.46 4.72 0.37
N GLN A 739 15.36 3.92 1.40
CA GLN A 739 16.54 3.50 2.16
C GLN A 739 17.37 2.61 1.23
N SER A 740 18.07 3.23 0.30
CA SER A 740 18.87 2.58 -0.71
C SER A 740 20.18 2.09 -0.12
N GLY A 741 20.69 0.98 -0.62
CA GLY A 741 21.92 0.34 -0.18
C GLY A 741 21.69 -1.04 0.48
N THR A 742 22.71 -1.88 0.46
CA THR A 742 22.65 -3.23 1.02
C THR A 742 22.79 -3.17 2.55
N PRO A 743 21.81 -3.66 3.34
CA PRO A 743 21.71 -3.43 4.78
C PRO A 743 22.99 -3.64 5.60
N PRO A 744 23.79 -4.71 5.40
CA PRO A 744 25.01 -4.93 6.17
C PRO A 744 26.10 -3.88 5.97
N TYR A 745 26.01 -3.09 4.90
CA TYR A 745 27.02 -2.10 4.50
C TYR A 745 26.55 -0.66 4.66
N ARG A 746 25.37 -0.44 5.23
CA ARG A 746 24.87 0.91 5.53
C ARG A 746 25.51 1.48 6.78
N PRO A 747 25.83 2.77 6.80
CA PRO A 747 26.23 3.42 8.03
C PRO A 747 25.08 3.39 9.06
N PRO A 748 25.40 3.32 10.38
CA PRO A 748 24.38 3.22 11.44
C PRO A 748 23.43 4.42 11.52
N ASP A 749 23.84 5.54 10.96
CA ASP A 749 23.11 6.82 10.88
C ASP A 749 22.43 7.05 9.53
N ALA A 750 22.50 6.08 8.61
CA ALA A 750 21.78 6.17 7.34
C ALA A 750 20.26 6.20 7.60
N GLY A 751 19.67 7.36 7.36
CA GLY A 751 18.25 7.63 7.62
C GLY A 751 17.98 8.65 8.72
N LEU A 752 19.02 9.23 9.31
CA LEU A 752 18.92 10.32 10.29
C LEU A 752 19.17 11.72 9.66
N GLU A 753 19.44 11.81 8.35
CA GLU A 753 19.66 13.07 7.63
C GLU A 753 18.59 13.36 6.58
#